data_f3308cfa5686ce2307b83b77a0b080b1
#
_entry.id   f3308cfa5686ce2307b83b77a0b080b1
#
_cell.length_a   1.000
_cell.length_b   1.000
_cell.length_c   1.000
_cell.angle_alpha   90.00
_cell.angle_beta   90.00
_cell.angle_gamma   90.00
#
_symmetry.space_group_name_H-M   'P 1'
#
loop_
_entity.id
_entity.type
_entity.pdbx_description
1 polymer ?
#
loop_
_entity_poly.entity_id
_entity_poly.type
_entity_poly.pdbx_seq_one_letter_code
_entity_poly.pdbx_strand_id
1 'polypeptide(L)'
;MADLDAAIDAGREAVEATPTDHPDRAGLLSNLGYSLGARFARLGVVADLDAAIDAAREAADVTPTDHPNRAIYLSSVGSALRARFERWGTLADLDAAIDASREAVEATPTDDPNRAMYLSSVESALRARFERLGALADLDAALDAAREAVDITPTDHPNRAIYLSSVGSALRARFERLGVVADLDAAIDAAREAVELTPSDHPNRAEYLSNLGFALGIRFERSGVATDLDAAVQALVTAAEVGSAAPSVRVWAGRSAGGLLASSDPGRAAGLLEGAVRLLPEVAPRGLDRLDQQELLGGLAGLAGDAAALVLADLAAPVDERAGRALGLLESGRVLLLAQVMATRGDLTDLRALHPDLAERFTELRDLLDQPPSTSVRLATADPGPAPDKATEARDRRRVAAEMDLVLEQIRGLGGYASFALPPTVEDLRGQAGQGPVVTFNVNDYRSDALLLTEQGVTNVALPDLTPTVVIDRIEAFHQALADSSDPAPDADRAAAQQRVREILAWLWDTAASPVLDALGYTGPPADGQEWPRLWWAPGGLLSLLPLHAAGHHTQRHDPGHQARTVLDRVVSSYTPTIGALRYARQHTAPPPAPAQTLIVAMPYTPGLEQEGRLPAVTREAALLQARLPQPILLTEPDTDTSTTARGDQIPTKAAVFMHLADITIAHFACHGESHPTDPSQSQLLLHDWQQDPLTVASLTPVNLGYARLAYLSACSTALTQNPQLLDESIHLTTAFQLAGFPHVIGTLWEINDEYSADITDAFYTRLTDSEKNVDTDRAAHALHDTIRSLRDQLPLTPSLWAAHLHAGA
;
A
#
# COMPACT_ATOMS: atom_id res chain seq x y z
N MET A 1 -2.29 -26.17 2.48
CA MET A 1 -2.97 -25.19 3.35
C MET A 1 -4.06 -25.87 4.17
N ALA A 2 -5.05 -26.53 3.57
CA ALA A 2 -6.12 -27.23 4.31
C ALA A 2 -5.61 -28.16 5.42
N ASP A 3 -4.50 -28.88 5.20
CA ASP A 3 -3.90 -29.75 6.20
C ASP A 3 -3.32 -28.97 7.39
N LEU A 4 -2.77 -27.77 7.16
CA LEU A 4 -2.21 -26.93 8.21
C LEU A 4 -3.34 -26.27 9.05
N ASP A 5 -4.41 -25.84 8.42
CA ASP A 5 -5.58 -25.31 9.11
C ASP A 5 -6.25 -26.41 9.96
N ALA A 6 -6.39 -27.63 9.41
CA ALA A 6 -6.91 -28.77 10.16
C ALA A 6 -6.02 -29.15 11.35
N ALA A 7 -4.68 -29.06 11.22
CA ALA A 7 -3.75 -29.33 12.32
C ALA A 7 -3.88 -28.29 13.44
N ILE A 8 -4.07 -27.01 13.13
CA ILE A 8 -4.28 -25.95 14.11
C ILE A 8 -5.62 -26.14 14.84
N ASP A 9 -6.68 -26.48 14.12
CA ASP A 9 -8.00 -26.69 14.70
C ASP A 9 -7.99 -27.88 15.67
N ALA A 10 -7.42 -29.01 15.23
CA ALA A 10 -7.24 -30.19 16.10
C ALA A 10 -6.35 -29.90 17.32
N GLY A 11 -5.29 -29.10 17.13
CA GLY A 11 -4.40 -28.67 18.21
C GLY A 11 -5.11 -27.82 19.27
N ARG A 12 -5.96 -26.88 18.86
CA ARG A 12 -6.76 -26.06 19.78
C ARG A 12 -7.77 -26.89 20.55
N GLU A 13 -8.53 -27.74 19.87
CA GLU A 13 -9.48 -28.63 20.51
C GLU A 13 -8.80 -29.55 21.55
N ALA A 14 -7.61 -30.09 21.20
CA ALA A 14 -6.84 -30.88 22.11
C ALA A 14 -6.36 -30.12 23.36
N VAL A 15 -5.87 -28.87 23.20
CA VAL A 15 -5.44 -28.02 24.31
C VAL A 15 -6.62 -27.63 25.20
N GLU A 16 -7.76 -27.27 24.63
CA GLU A 16 -8.99 -26.93 25.36
C GLU A 16 -9.55 -28.10 26.15
N ALA A 17 -9.51 -29.30 25.58
CA ALA A 17 -9.98 -30.53 26.24
C ALA A 17 -9.03 -31.02 27.34
N THR A 18 -7.79 -30.50 27.42
CA THR A 18 -6.75 -30.99 28.33
C THR A 18 -6.60 -30.09 29.57
N PRO A 19 -6.75 -30.61 30.80
CA PRO A 19 -6.56 -29.81 32.02
C PRO A 19 -5.17 -29.19 32.11
N THR A 20 -5.06 -28.06 32.84
CA THR A 20 -3.82 -27.27 32.96
C THR A 20 -2.67 -27.98 33.65
N ASP A 21 -2.97 -28.99 34.48
CA ASP A 21 -2.02 -29.82 35.21
C ASP A 21 -1.72 -31.17 34.52
N HIS A 22 -2.28 -31.40 33.33
CA HIS A 22 -2.06 -32.64 32.60
C HIS A 22 -0.64 -32.73 32.01
N PRO A 23 0.08 -33.84 32.17
CA PRO A 23 1.49 -33.96 31.72
C PRO A 23 1.69 -33.76 30.20
N ASP A 24 0.69 -34.06 29.37
CA ASP A 24 0.78 -33.92 27.92
C ASP A 24 0.44 -32.50 27.41
N ARG A 25 -0.08 -31.61 28.29
CA ARG A 25 -0.51 -30.28 27.90
C ARG A 25 0.60 -29.46 27.23
N ALA A 26 1.82 -29.52 27.78
CA ALA A 26 2.97 -28.80 27.20
C ALA A 26 3.29 -29.27 25.77
N GLY A 27 3.19 -30.55 25.52
CA GLY A 27 3.39 -31.12 24.18
C GLY A 27 2.32 -30.69 23.18
N LEU A 28 1.05 -30.62 23.59
CA LEU A 28 -0.06 -30.16 22.77
C LEU A 28 0.07 -28.68 22.44
N LEU A 29 0.42 -27.84 23.43
CA LEU A 29 0.70 -26.40 23.23
C LEU A 29 1.87 -26.18 22.28
N SER A 30 2.95 -26.95 22.41
CA SER A 30 4.10 -26.86 21.51
C SER A 30 3.73 -27.20 20.06
N ASN A 31 2.95 -28.26 19.85
CA ASN A 31 2.48 -28.65 18.52
C ASN A 31 1.56 -27.58 17.90
N LEU A 32 0.68 -27.00 18.70
CA LEU A 32 -0.18 -25.89 18.29
C LEU A 32 0.67 -24.66 17.90
N GLY A 33 1.62 -24.27 18.76
CA GLY A 33 2.52 -23.14 18.52
C GLY A 33 3.35 -23.33 17.25
N TYR A 34 3.87 -24.53 16.99
CA TYR A 34 4.59 -24.86 15.75
C TYR A 34 3.69 -24.72 14.52
N SER A 35 2.48 -25.24 14.55
CA SER A 35 1.54 -25.16 13.43
C SER A 35 1.12 -23.70 13.13
N LEU A 36 0.90 -22.90 14.18
CA LEU A 36 0.61 -21.46 14.08
C LEU A 36 1.81 -20.71 13.49
N GLY A 37 3.02 -20.95 13.98
CA GLY A 37 4.26 -20.36 13.46
C GLY A 37 4.51 -20.72 11.99
N ALA A 38 4.27 -21.97 11.60
CA ALA A 38 4.40 -22.41 10.21
C ALA A 38 3.39 -21.70 9.29
N ARG A 39 2.16 -21.42 9.78
CA ARG A 39 1.16 -20.70 9.04
C ARG A 39 1.50 -19.21 8.94
N PHE A 40 1.99 -18.60 10.01
CA PHE A 40 2.54 -17.25 9.98
C PHE A 40 3.67 -17.11 8.96
N ALA A 41 4.66 -18.00 8.98
CA ALA A 41 5.79 -17.97 8.05
C ALA A 41 5.37 -18.04 6.57
N ARG A 42 4.23 -18.70 6.28
CA ARG A 42 3.71 -18.85 4.92
C ARG A 42 2.79 -17.72 4.48
N LEU A 43 2.00 -17.17 5.40
CA LEU A 43 0.91 -16.25 5.09
C LEU A 43 1.05 -14.86 5.73
N GLY A 44 1.99 -14.66 6.67
CA GLY A 44 2.18 -13.39 7.37
C GLY A 44 1.09 -13.02 8.39
N VAL A 45 0.23 -13.94 8.82
CA VAL A 45 -0.89 -13.64 9.74
C VAL A 45 -0.38 -13.38 11.15
N VAL A 46 -0.37 -12.13 11.59
CA VAL A 46 0.17 -11.69 12.89
C VAL A 46 -0.54 -12.36 14.08
N ALA A 47 -1.86 -12.55 14.02
CA ALA A 47 -2.62 -13.20 15.06
C ALA A 47 -2.16 -14.65 15.33
N ASP A 48 -1.62 -15.33 14.32
CA ASP A 48 -1.04 -16.66 14.48
C ASP A 48 0.28 -16.58 15.25
N LEU A 49 1.05 -15.54 15.03
CA LEU A 49 2.33 -15.32 15.70
C LEU A 49 2.15 -15.04 17.20
N ASP A 50 1.22 -14.16 17.57
CA ASP A 50 0.91 -13.88 18.97
C ASP A 50 0.41 -15.16 19.68
N ALA A 51 -0.51 -15.90 19.06
CA ALA A 51 -1.00 -17.16 19.59
C ALA A 51 0.11 -18.24 19.70
N ALA A 52 1.07 -18.26 18.78
CA ALA A 52 2.22 -19.15 18.85
C ALA A 52 3.15 -18.82 20.03
N ILE A 53 3.38 -17.53 20.29
CA ILE A 53 4.18 -17.05 21.43
C ILE A 53 3.50 -17.47 22.75
N ASP A 54 2.21 -17.23 22.87
CA ASP A 54 1.45 -17.54 24.08
C ASP A 54 1.44 -19.06 24.34
N ALA A 55 1.20 -19.85 23.32
CA ALA A 55 1.25 -21.32 23.43
C ALA A 55 2.66 -21.83 23.81
N ALA A 56 3.71 -21.29 23.21
CA ALA A 56 5.08 -21.70 23.51
C ALA A 56 5.51 -21.30 24.94
N ARG A 57 5.11 -20.09 25.40
CA ARG A 57 5.35 -19.64 26.78
C ARG A 57 4.61 -20.49 27.79
N GLU A 58 3.32 -20.76 27.60
CA GLU A 58 2.56 -21.65 28.48
C GLU A 58 3.20 -23.04 28.54
N ALA A 59 3.64 -23.58 27.40
CA ALA A 59 4.33 -24.85 27.37
C ALA A 59 5.64 -24.86 28.19
N ALA A 60 6.44 -23.80 28.08
CA ALA A 60 7.67 -23.66 28.87
C ALA A 60 7.38 -23.49 30.38
N ASP A 61 6.36 -22.70 30.74
CA ASP A 61 6.01 -22.37 32.11
C ASP A 61 5.45 -23.58 32.89
N VAL A 62 4.61 -24.42 32.25
CA VAL A 62 4.07 -25.64 32.88
C VAL A 62 5.07 -26.78 32.96
N THR A 63 6.24 -26.64 32.31
CA THR A 63 7.26 -27.71 32.24
C THR A 63 8.35 -27.48 33.30
N PRO A 64 8.65 -28.49 34.18
CA PRO A 64 9.73 -28.40 35.14
C PRO A 64 11.09 -28.09 34.51
N THR A 65 11.98 -27.41 35.26
CA THR A 65 13.29 -26.97 34.77
C THR A 65 14.26 -28.06 34.38
N ASP A 66 14.08 -29.26 34.95
CA ASP A 66 14.88 -30.49 34.69
C ASP A 66 14.23 -31.39 33.65
N HIS A 67 13.10 -31.04 33.07
CA HIS A 67 12.39 -31.87 32.12
C HIS A 67 13.09 -31.84 30.74
N PRO A 68 13.35 -32.99 30.10
CA PRO A 68 14.11 -33.04 28.83
C PRO A 68 13.50 -32.25 27.68
N ASN A 69 12.16 -32.09 27.66
CA ASN A 69 11.49 -31.34 26.61
C ASN A 69 11.45 -29.84 26.85
N ARG A 70 11.91 -29.29 28.00
CA ARG A 70 11.88 -27.87 28.29
C ARG A 70 12.66 -27.07 27.24
N ALA A 71 13.79 -27.59 26.77
CA ALA A 71 14.63 -26.94 25.77
C ALA A 71 13.90 -26.72 24.43
N ILE A 72 13.04 -27.66 23.99
CA ILE A 72 12.27 -27.48 22.75
C ILE A 72 11.22 -26.36 22.88
N TYR A 73 10.59 -26.24 24.06
CA TYR A 73 9.58 -25.18 24.28
C TYR A 73 10.24 -23.80 24.36
N LEU A 74 11.38 -23.68 25.05
CA LEU A 74 12.18 -22.44 25.08
C LEU A 74 12.67 -22.03 23.70
N SER A 75 13.12 -22.97 22.88
CA SER A 75 13.50 -22.69 21.49
C SER A 75 12.32 -22.23 20.64
N SER A 76 11.12 -22.78 20.90
CA SER A 76 9.90 -22.31 20.24
C SER A 76 9.53 -20.86 20.64
N VAL A 77 9.69 -20.51 21.94
CA VAL A 77 9.54 -19.14 22.43
C VAL A 77 10.51 -18.21 21.72
N GLY A 78 11.81 -18.58 21.66
CA GLY A 78 12.85 -17.79 20.99
C GLY A 78 12.55 -17.53 19.52
N SER A 79 12.14 -18.58 18.80
CA SER A 79 11.81 -18.48 17.37
C SER A 79 10.60 -17.59 17.11
N ALA A 80 9.54 -17.70 17.91
CA ALA A 80 8.33 -16.91 17.76
C ALA A 80 8.55 -15.43 18.15
N LEU A 81 9.33 -15.15 19.21
CA LEU A 81 9.71 -13.79 19.60
C LEU A 81 10.59 -13.12 18.54
N ARG A 82 11.54 -13.85 17.95
CA ARG A 82 12.36 -13.34 16.83
C ARG A 82 11.49 -12.97 15.64
N ALA A 83 10.56 -13.84 15.25
CA ALA A 83 9.62 -13.55 14.18
C ALA A 83 8.77 -12.29 14.48
N ARG A 84 8.39 -12.10 15.75
CA ARG A 84 7.66 -10.88 16.18
C ARG A 84 8.53 -9.62 16.12
N PHE A 85 9.81 -9.72 16.49
CA PHE A 85 10.78 -8.65 16.29
C PHE A 85 10.94 -8.27 14.82
N GLU A 86 11.05 -9.26 13.93
CA GLU A 86 11.16 -9.02 12.48
C GLU A 86 9.95 -8.24 11.94
N ARG A 87 8.80 -8.43 12.56
CA ARG A 87 7.55 -7.74 12.19
C ARG A 87 7.45 -6.31 12.74
N TRP A 88 7.81 -6.09 14.00
CA TRP A 88 7.57 -4.81 14.70
C TRP A 88 8.82 -4.08 15.17
N GLY A 89 9.99 -4.68 15.05
CA GLY A 89 11.26 -4.07 15.44
C GLY A 89 11.46 -3.87 16.95
N THR A 90 10.67 -4.56 17.80
CA THR A 90 10.74 -4.43 19.26
C THR A 90 11.98 -5.11 19.82
N LEU A 91 13.02 -4.36 20.16
CA LEU A 91 14.29 -4.92 20.68
C LEU A 91 14.10 -5.82 21.90
N ALA A 92 13.14 -5.55 22.78
CA ALA A 92 12.86 -6.39 23.93
C ALA A 92 12.45 -7.83 23.55
N ASP A 93 11.75 -8.00 22.42
CA ASP A 93 11.40 -9.32 21.91
C ASP A 93 12.64 -10.08 21.44
N LEU A 94 13.57 -9.37 20.81
CA LEU A 94 14.80 -9.96 20.32
C LEU A 94 15.75 -10.36 21.45
N ASP A 95 15.89 -9.52 22.48
CA ASP A 95 16.67 -9.85 23.68
C ASP A 95 16.07 -11.07 24.38
N ALA A 96 14.74 -11.11 24.56
CA ALA A 96 14.06 -12.27 25.14
C ALA A 96 14.18 -13.53 24.27
N ALA A 97 14.23 -13.40 22.93
CA ALA A 97 14.44 -14.50 22.01
C ALA A 97 15.85 -15.12 22.17
N ILE A 98 16.88 -14.26 22.32
CA ILE A 98 18.27 -14.68 22.55
C ILE A 98 18.37 -15.41 23.90
N ASP A 99 17.79 -14.87 24.95
CA ASP A 99 17.83 -15.45 26.29
C ASP A 99 17.14 -16.83 26.33
N ALA A 100 15.96 -16.95 25.79
CA ALA A 100 15.21 -18.20 25.70
C ALA A 100 15.98 -19.27 24.88
N SER A 101 16.55 -18.86 23.74
CA SER A 101 17.32 -19.78 22.88
C SER A 101 18.63 -20.24 23.55
N ARG A 102 19.32 -19.37 24.29
CA ARG A 102 20.51 -19.73 25.07
C ARG A 102 20.18 -20.68 26.22
N GLU A 103 19.09 -20.41 26.98
CA GLU A 103 18.61 -21.32 28.03
C GLU A 103 18.32 -22.72 27.45
N ALA A 104 17.74 -22.78 26.23
CA ALA A 104 17.50 -24.05 25.54
C ALA A 104 18.82 -24.81 25.25
N VAL A 105 19.85 -24.09 24.75
CA VAL A 105 21.18 -24.71 24.50
C VAL A 105 21.87 -25.20 25.80
N GLU A 106 21.80 -24.37 26.87
CA GLU A 106 22.41 -24.68 28.18
C GLU A 106 21.74 -25.88 28.85
N ALA A 107 20.41 -26.01 28.70
CA ALA A 107 19.63 -27.14 29.23
C ALA A 107 19.85 -28.44 28.44
N THR A 108 20.55 -28.42 27.31
CA THR A 108 20.70 -29.55 26.40
C THR A 108 22.12 -30.14 26.45
N PRO A 109 22.33 -31.48 26.69
CA PRO A 109 23.62 -32.12 26.62
C PRO A 109 24.32 -31.93 25.27
N THR A 110 25.66 -31.96 25.27
CA THR A 110 26.48 -31.70 24.06
C THR A 110 26.32 -32.79 22.99
N ASP A 111 25.90 -33.98 23.38
CA ASP A 111 25.64 -35.10 22.49
C ASP A 111 24.17 -35.31 22.12
N ASP A 112 23.28 -34.37 22.52
CA ASP A 112 21.86 -34.43 22.18
C ASP A 112 21.66 -34.06 20.70
N PRO A 113 20.95 -34.86 19.88
CA PRO A 113 20.73 -34.56 18.47
C PRO A 113 19.93 -33.28 18.20
N ASN A 114 19.16 -32.78 19.18
CA ASN A 114 18.38 -31.56 19.04
C ASN A 114 19.19 -30.28 19.33
N ARG A 115 20.41 -30.42 19.93
CA ARG A 115 21.27 -29.28 20.25
C ARG A 115 21.56 -28.38 19.05
N ALA A 116 21.75 -28.97 17.86
CA ALA A 116 21.96 -28.22 16.61
C ALA A 116 20.77 -27.29 16.26
N MET A 117 19.57 -27.74 16.53
CA MET A 117 18.36 -26.93 16.31
C MET A 117 18.31 -25.71 17.24
N TYR A 118 18.67 -25.87 18.52
CA TYR A 118 18.70 -24.76 19.49
C TYR A 118 19.83 -23.77 19.19
N LEU A 119 21.00 -24.28 18.75
CA LEU A 119 22.09 -23.42 18.27
C LEU A 119 21.68 -22.58 17.05
N SER A 120 20.91 -23.16 16.13
CA SER A 120 20.37 -22.42 14.99
C SER A 120 19.37 -21.33 15.41
N SER A 121 18.60 -21.56 16.49
CA SER A 121 17.71 -20.51 17.04
C SER A 121 18.53 -19.36 17.66
N VAL A 122 19.63 -19.66 18.37
CA VAL A 122 20.57 -18.66 18.91
C VAL A 122 21.22 -17.84 17.78
N GLU A 123 21.69 -18.53 16.71
CA GLU A 123 22.30 -17.89 15.53
C GLU A 123 21.33 -16.88 14.93
N SER A 124 20.12 -17.32 14.62
CA SER A 124 19.14 -16.48 13.95
C SER A 124 18.78 -15.24 14.77
N ALA A 125 18.61 -15.37 16.09
CA ALA A 125 18.30 -14.25 16.97
C ALA A 125 19.48 -13.27 17.12
N LEU A 126 20.71 -13.77 17.24
CA LEU A 126 21.93 -12.94 17.31
C LEU A 126 22.21 -12.21 16.00
N ARG A 127 22.01 -12.86 14.85
CA ARG A 127 22.13 -12.25 13.53
C ARG A 127 21.10 -11.14 13.33
N ALA A 128 19.86 -11.35 13.72
CA ALA A 128 18.85 -10.29 13.68
C ALA A 128 19.21 -9.10 14.57
N ARG A 129 19.81 -9.32 15.76
CA ARG A 129 20.30 -8.24 16.61
C ARG A 129 21.48 -7.50 16.00
N PHE A 130 22.40 -8.22 15.35
CA PHE A 130 23.48 -7.61 14.59
C PHE A 130 22.96 -6.72 13.46
N GLU A 131 22.00 -7.21 12.67
CA GLU A 131 21.38 -6.44 11.57
C GLU A 131 20.78 -5.12 12.07
N ARG A 132 20.21 -5.13 13.27
CA ARG A 132 19.56 -3.94 13.88
C ARG A 132 20.53 -2.98 14.57
N LEU A 133 21.54 -3.50 15.28
CA LEU A 133 22.44 -2.71 16.15
C LEU A 133 23.86 -2.61 15.62
N GLY A 134 24.28 -3.43 14.65
CA GLY A 134 25.61 -3.45 14.07
C GLY A 134 26.71 -4.00 14.98
N ALA A 135 26.37 -4.69 16.08
CA ALA A 135 27.33 -5.21 17.06
C ALA A 135 28.06 -6.44 16.51
N LEU A 136 29.32 -6.32 16.11
CA LEU A 136 30.13 -7.45 15.58
C LEU A 136 30.22 -8.64 16.52
N ALA A 137 30.18 -8.45 17.83
CA ALA A 137 30.20 -9.53 18.81
C ALA A 137 28.98 -10.47 18.66
N ASP A 138 27.81 -9.92 18.26
CA ASP A 138 26.62 -10.73 18.01
C ASP A 138 26.79 -11.58 16.74
N LEU A 139 27.38 -10.99 15.70
CA LEU A 139 27.64 -11.71 14.45
C LEU A 139 28.68 -12.83 14.61
N ASP A 140 29.77 -12.56 15.37
CA ASP A 140 30.76 -13.60 15.66
C ASP A 140 30.16 -14.74 16.49
N ALA A 141 29.36 -14.42 17.51
CA ALA A 141 28.66 -15.42 18.31
C ALA A 141 27.60 -16.20 17.50
N ALA A 142 26.91 -15.55 16.56
CA ALA A 142 25.99 -16.19 15.63
C ALA A 142 26.74 -17.21 14.74
N LEU A 143 27.87 -16.81 14.18
CA LEU A 143 28.70 -17.69 13.33
C LEU A 143 29.26 -18.89 14.11
N ASP A 144 29.69 -18.69 15.36
CA ASP A 144 30.18 -19.78 16.21
C ASP A 144 29.04 -20.78 16.50
N ALA A 145 27.85 -20.31 16.84
CA ALA A 145 26.68 -21.16 17.06
C ALA A 145 26.28 -21.94 15.78
N ALA A 146 26.29 -21.27 14.61
CA ALA A 146 25.99 -21.92 13.34
C ALA A 146 27.00 -23.02 12.99
N ARG A 147 28.30 -22.77 13.20
CA ARG A 147 29.37 -23.76 12.97
C ARG A 147 29.25 -24.96 13.91
N GLU A 148 29.03 -24.69 15.21
CA GLU A 148 28.80 -25.81 16.16
C GLU A 148 27.61 -26.67 15.72
N ALA A 149 26.51 -26.03 15.24
CA ALA A 149 25.34 -26.77 14.74
C ALA A 149 25.68 -27.67 13.55
N VAL A 150 26.50 -27.20 12.59
CA VAL A 150 26.96 -28.00 11.44
C VAL A 150 27.87 -29.14 11.89
N ASP A 151 28.84 -28.86 12.81
CA ASP A 151 29.85 -29.83 13.24
C ASP A 151 29.26 -31.02 13.99
N ILE A 152 28.21 -30.79 14.80
CA ILE A 152 27.53 -31.87 15.53
C ILE A 152 26.48 -32.60 14.70
N THR A 153 26.15 -32.12 13.50
CA THR A 153 25.10 -32.72 12.65
C THR A 153 25.71 -33.67 11.62
N PRO A 154 25.26 -34.94 11.55
CA PRO A 154 25.72 -35.91 10.53
C PRO A 154 25.53 -35.35 9.10
N THR A 155 26.41 -35.81 8.19
CA THR A 155 26.41 -35.32 6.79
C THR A 155 25.17 -35.68 6.00
N ASP A 156 24.46 -36.75 6.40
CA ASP A 156 23.22 -37.23 5.81
C ASP A 156 21.95 -36.79 6.55
N HIS A 157 22.09 -35.92 7.56
CA HIS A 157 20.96 -35.47 8.34
C HIS A 157 20.11 -34.47 7.54
N PRO A 158 18.77 -34.58 7.46
CA PRO A 158 17.92 -33.72 6.64
C PRO A 158 18.01 -32.22 7.00
N ASN A 159 18.26 -31.88 8.27
CA ASN A 159 18.37 -30.49 8.72
C ASN A 159 19.76 -29.89 8.50
N ARG A 160 20.76 -30.63 8.04
CA ARG A 160 22.11 -30.10 7.82
C ARG A 160 22.10 -28.92 6.85
N ALA A 161 21.24 -28.95 5.81
CA ALA A 161 21.10 -27.87 4.85
C ALA A 161 20.64 -26.56 5.50
N ILE A 162 19.80 -26.63 6.54
CA ILE A 162 19.35 -25.42 7.30
C ILE A 162 20.57 -24.78 8.00
N TYR A 163 21.37 -25.58 8.70
CA TYR A 163 22.52 -25.06 9.45
C TYR A 163 23.63 -24.54 8.54
N LEU A 164 23.87 -25.19 7.40
CA LEU A 164 24.77 -24.66 6.36
C LEU A 164 24.27 -23.33 5.78
N SER A 165 22.98 -23.18 5.58
CA SER A 165 22.38 -21.90 5.15
C SER A 165 22.60 -20.80 6.19
N SER A 166 22.47 -21.12 7.48
CA SER A 166 22.78 -20.18 8.59
C SER A 166 24.27 -19.76 8.58
N VAL A 167 25.19 -20.71 8.42
CA VAL A 167 26.64 -20.40 8.27
C VAL A 167 26.87 -19.46 7.08
N GLY A 168 26.27 -19.77 5.91
CA GLY A 168 26.39 -18.96 4.70
C GLY A 168 25.89 -17.53 4.91
N SER A 169 24.74 -17.39 5.56
CA SER A 169 24.13 -16.07 5.85
C SER A 169 24.99 -15.24 6.83
N ALA A 170 25.47 -15.86 7.90
CA ALA A 170 26.34 -15.17 8.88
C ALA A 170 27.70 -14.76 8.27
N LEU A 171 28.30 -15.63 7.45
CA LEU A 171 29.56 -15.32 6.74
C LEU A 171 29.37 -14.19 5.73
N ARG A 172 28.26 -14.18 4.97
CA ARG A 172 27.92 -13.10 4.04
C ARG A 172 27.76 -11.78 4.78
N ALA A 173 27.02 -11.75 5.89
CA ALA A 173 26.84 -10.56 6.71
C ALA A 173 28.20 -10.05 7.27
N ARG A 174 29.11 -10.98 7.67
CA ARG A 174 30.46 -10.62 8.12
C ARG A 174 31.32 -10.07 6.99
N PHE A 175 31.23 -10.64 5.80
CA PHE A 175 31.87 -10.09 4.61
C PHE A 175 31.36 -8.67 4.29
N GLU A 176 30.06 -8.44 4.28
CA GLU A 176 29.48 -7.11 4.02
C GLU A 176 30.01 -6.05 5.00
N ARG A 177 30.26 -6.44 6.24
CA ARG A 177 30.74 -5.55 7.29
C ARG A 177 32.26 -5.34 7.31
N LEU A 178 33.04 -6.40 7.07
CA LEU A 178 34.50 -6.42 7.24
C LEU A 178 35.26 -6.50 5.92
N GLY A 179 34.62 -6.88 4.82
CA GLY A 179 35.25 -7.03 3.51
C GLY A 179 36.18 -8.24 3.38
N VAL A 180 36.10 -9.22 4.28
CA VAL A 180 36.98 -10.41 4.28
C VAL A 180 36.56 -11.39 3.18
N VAL A 181 37.28 -11.46 2.07
CA VAL A 181 36.93 -12.28 0.90
C VAL A 181 36.78 -13.77 1.21
N ALA A 182 37.60 -14.30 2.13
CA ALA A 182 37.50 -15.70 2.55
C ALA A 182 36.13 -16.03 3.19
N ASP A 183 35.45 -15.06 3.81
CA ASP A 183 34.10 -15.26 4.35
C ASP A 183 33.06 -15.42 3.21
N LEU A 184 33.23 -14.64 2.15
CA LEU A 184 32.31 -14.73 1.00
C LEU A 184 32.51 -16.06 0.25
N ASP A 185 33.75 -16.51 0.07
CA ASP A 185 34.02 -17.82 -0.54
C ASP A 185 33.44 -18.97 0.30
N ALA A 186 33.63 -18.92 1.62
CA ALA A 186 33.07 -19.91 2.53
C ALA A 186 31.53 -19.85 2.57
N ALA A 187 30.93 -18.65 2.44
CA ALA A 187 29.48 -18.51 2.33
C ALA A 187 28.90 -19.17 1.06
N ILE A 188 29.62 -19.04 -0.07
CA ILE A 188 29.23 -19.67 -1.33
C ILE A 188 29.32 -21.21 -1.22
N ASP A 189 30.40 -21.71 -0.60
CA ASP A 189 30.59 -23.16 -0.43
C ASP A 189 29.50 -23.76 0.49
N ALA A 190 29.19 -23.10 1.61
CA ALA A 190 28.13 -23.54 2.52
C ALA A 190 26.74 -23.51 1.85
N ALA A 191 26.41 -22.44 1.10
CA ALA A 191 25.15 -22.34 0.38
C ALA A 191 25.03 -23.40 -0.74
N ARG A 192 26.13 -23.72 -1.42
CA ARG A 192 26.17 -24.76 -2.46
C ARG A 192 25.91 -26.15 -1.86
N GLU A 193 26.60 -26.51 -0.75
CA GLU A 193 26.36 -27.77 -0.02
C GLU A 193 24.88 -27.84 0.45
N ALA A 194 24.31 -26.74 0.97
CA ALA A 194 22.89 -26.70 1.38
C ALA A 194 21.94 -27.01 0.21
N VAL A 195 22.19 -26.43 -0.97
CA VAL A 195 21.39 -26.70 -2.19
C VAL A 195 21.53 -28.16 -2.63
N GLU A 196 22.74 -28.72 -2.61
CA GLU A 196 23.00 -30.14 -3.01
C GLU A 196 22.31 -31.15 -2.11
N LEU A 197 22.21 -30.87 -0.81
CA LEU A 197 21.55 -31.73 0.17
C LEU A 197 20.00 -31.65 0.13
N THR A 198 19.43 -30.69 -0.62
CA THR A 198 17.99 -30.40 -0.57
C THR A 198 17.27 -30.88 -1.83
N PRO A 199 16.18 -31.66 -1.75
CA PRO A 199 15.38 -32.09 -2.89
C PRO A 199 14.84 -30.93 -3.73
N SER A 200 14.61 -31.16 -5.02
CA SER A 200 14.23 -30.11 -5.98
C SER A 200 12.88 -29.46 -5.69
N ASP A 201 11.98 -30.16 -5.06
CA ASP A 201 10.62 -29.77 -4.71
C ASP A 201 10.46 -29.31 -3.25
N HIS A 202 11.55 -29.32 -2.48
CA HIS A 202 11.51 -28.89 -1.08
C HIS A 202 11.33 -27.35 -0.99
N PRO A 203 10.38 -26.83 -0.19
CA PRO A 203 10.07 -25.40 -0.15
C PRO A 203 11.26 -24.52 0.25
N ASN A 204 12.14 -24.97 1.16
CA ASN A 204 13.30 -24.20 1.60
C ASN A 204 14.42 -24.15 0.53
N ARG A 205 14.35 -24.98 -0.53
CA ARG A 205 15.36 -24.96 -1.59
C ARG A 205 15.47 -23.60 -2.26
N ALA A 206 14.34 -22.88 -2.42
CA ALA A 206 14.33 -21.54 -2.99
C ALA A 206 15.15 -20.54 -2.16
N GLU A 207 15.08 -20.65 -0.82
CA GLU A 207 15.88 -19.81 0.08
C GLU A 207 17.36 -20.10 -0.05
N TYR A 208 17.77 -21.38 -0.07
CA TYR A 208 19.18 -21.77 -0.20
C TYR A 208 19.75 -21.37 -1.57
N LEU A 209 18.97 -21.53 -2.64
CA LEU A 209 19.33 -21.02 -3.97
C LEU A 209 19.45 -19.50 -4.00
N SER A 210 18.58 -18.77 -3.31
CA SER A 210 18.64 -17.32 -3.20
C SER A 210 19.90 -16.88 -2.46
N ASN A 211 20.23 -17.52 -1.34
CA ASN A 211 21.47 -17.27 -0.57
C ASN A 211 22.73 -17.52 -1.42
N LEU A 212 22.75 -18.61 -2.20
CA LEU A 212 23.82 -18.88 -3.14
C LEU A 212 23.91 -17.80 -4.22
N GLY A 213 22.79 -17.44 -4.81
CA GLY A 213 22.70 -16.41 -5.86
C GLY A 213 23.16 -15.05 -5.38
N PHE A 214 22.75 -14.62 -4.17
CA PHE A 214 23.21 -13.36 -3.57
C PHE A 214 24.72 -13.36 -3.31
N ALA A 215 25.27 -14.42 -2.72
CA ALA A 215 26.70 -14.49 -2.44
C ALA A 215 27.53 -14.47 -3.74
N LEU A 216 27.11 -15.19 -4.77
CA LEU A 216 27.74 -15.16 -6.11
C LEU A 216 27.61 -13.80 -6.77
N GLY A 217 26.43 -13.12 -6.67
CA GLY A 217 26.20 -11.78 -7.16
C GLY A 217 27.16 -10.76 -6.55
N ILE A 218 27.30 -10.77 -5.23
CA ILE A 218 28.25 -9.91 -4.50
C ILE A 218 29.70 -10.19 -4.97
N ARG A 219 30.07 -11.46 -5.19
CA ARG A 219 31.41 -11.80 -5.69
C ARG A 219 31.63 -11.32 -7.11
N PHE A 220 30.61 -11.40 -7.96
CA PHE A 220 30.64 -10.83 -9.32
C PHE A 220 30.82 -9.29 -9.29
N GLU A 221 30.03 -8.58 -8.50
CA GLU A 221 30.13 -7.11 -8.39
C GLU A 221 31.55 -6.66 -7.99
N ARG A 222 32.22 -7.45 -7.15
CA ARG A 222 33.56 -7.15 -6.66
C ARG A 222 34.67 -7.57 -7.63
N SER A 223 34.54 -8.72 -8.31
CA SER A 223 35.62 -9.35 -9.10
C SER A 223 35.44 -9.18 -10.60
N GLY A 224 34.21 -8.92 -11.09
CA GLY A 224 33.85 -8.88 -12.49
C GLY A 224 33.87 -10.24 -13.20
N VAL A 225 33.92 -11.35 -12.45
CA VAL A 225 34.02 -12.71 -13.03
C VAL A 225 32.66 -13.13 -13.60
N ALA A 226 32.55 -13.19 -14.93
CA ALA A 226 31.29 -13.49 -15.63
C ALA A 226 30.66 -14.82 -15.23
N THR A 227 31.45 -15.86 -14.90
CA THR A 227 30.92 -17.16 -14.45
C THR A 227 30.17 -17.07 -13.13
N ASP A 228 30.49 -16.08 -12.28
CA ASP A 228 29.77 -15.86 -11.03
C ASP A 228 28.41 -15.21 -11.31
N LEU A 229 28.36 -14.28 -12.28
CA LEU A 229 27.07 -13.69 -12.73
C LEU A 229 26.15 -14.78 -13.30
N ASP A 230 26.65 -15.61 -14.20
CA ASP A 230 25.86 -16.68 -14.80
C ASP A 230 25.32 -17.65 -13.73
N ALA A 231 26.19 -18.03 -12.79
CA ALA A 231 25.80 -18.92 -11.71
C ALA A 231 24.81 -18.27 -10.71
N ALA A 232 24.99 -16.98 -10.40
CA ALA A 232 24.08 -16.21 -9.55
C ALA A 232 22.68 -16.13 -10.18
N VAL A 233 22.61 -15.71 -11.45
CA VAL A 233 21.35 -15.61 -12.17
C VAL A 233 20.66 -16.97 -12.28
N GLN A 234 21.42 -18.04 -12.60
CA GLN A 234 20.85 -19.39 -12.67
C GLN A 234 20.27 -19.85 -11.33
N ALA A 235 20.97 -19.61 -10.22
CA ALA A 235 20.50 -19.97 -8.89
C ALA A 235 19.21 -19.21 -8.52
N LEU A 236 19.17 -17.90 -8.75
CA LEU A 236 18.02 -17.03 -8.46
C LEU A 236 16.81 -17.36 -9.35
N VAL A 237 17.01 -17.61 -10.64
CA VAL A 237 15.94 -18.04 -11.56
C VAL A 237 15.37 -19.38 -11.09
N THR A 238 16.21 -20.35 -10.75
CA THR A 238 15.75 -21.64 -10.23
C THR A 238 14.99 -21.46 -8.91
N ALA A 239 15.43 -20.55 -8.04
CA ALA A 239 14.71 -20.22 -6.80
C ALA A 239 13.29 -19.68 -7.07
N ALA A 240 13.15 -18.78 -8.04
CA ALA A 240 11.84 -18.22 -8.43
C ALA A 240 10.88 -19.28 -9.02
N GLU A 241 11.41 -20.36 -9.59
CA GLU A 241 10.67 -21.46 -10.20
C GLU A 241 10.24 -22.55 -9.19
N VAL A 242 10.74 -22.56 -7.96
CA VAL A 242 10.32 -23.55 -6.93
C VAL A 242 8.89 -23.28 -6.50
N GLY A 243 7.92 -23.95 -7.13
CA GLY A 243 6.48 -23.71 -6.91
C GLY A 243 5.97 -24.01 -5.49
N SER A 244 6.69 -24.84 -4.71
CA SER A 244 6.37 -25.14 -3.30
C SER A 244 6.86 -24.05 -2.32
N ALA A 245 7.73 -23.12 -2.76
CA ALA A 245 8.25 -22.04 -1.92
C ALA A 245 7.21 -20.93 -1.70
N ALA A 246 7.41 -20.16 -0.64
CA ALA A 246 6.57 -18.98 -0.38
C ALA A 246 6.63 -17.99 -1.56
N PRO A 247 5.48 -17.43 -1.99
CA PRO A 247 5.44 -16.47 -3.11
C PRO A 247 6.40 -15.28 -2.94
N SER A 248 6.54 -14.76 -1.71
CA SER A 248 7.48 -13.68 -1.40
C SER A 248 8.94 -14.05 -1.70
N VAL A 249 9.39 -15.24 -1.35
CA VAL A 249 10.75 -15.74 -1.66
C VAL A 249 10.98 -15.80 -3.18
N ARG A 250 9.98 -16.29 -3.92
CA ARG A 250 10.01 -16.38 -5.37
C ARG A 250 10.08 -14.99 -6.04
N VAL A 251 9.31 -14.04 -5.52
CA VAL A 251 9.34 -12.63 -5.98
C VAL A 251 10.71 -12.02 -5.74
N TRP A 252 11.27 -12.15 -4.54
CA TRP A 252 12.59 -11.64 -4.22
C TRP A 252 13.69 -12.24 -5.09
N ALA A 253 13.66 -13.55 -5.33
CA ALA A 253 14.60 -14.23 -6.22
C ALA A 253 14.50 -13.69 -7.65
N GLY A 254 13.28 -13.55 -8.20
CA GLY A 254 13.05 -13.00 -9.54
C GLY A 254 13.50 -11.54 -9.67
N ARG A 255 13.21 -10.68 -8.68
CA ARG A 255 13.67 -9.29 -8.62
C ARG A 255 15.19 -9.20 -8.62
N SER A 256 15.85 -10.02 -7.80
CA SER A 256 17.32 -10.01 -7.68
C SER A 256 18.00 -10.51 -8.96
N ALA A 257 17.47 -11.57 -9.57
CA ALA A 257 17.99 -12.06 -10.88
C ALA A 257 17.85 -10.99 -11.96
N GLY A 258 16.71 -10.29 -12.01
CA GLY A 258 16.48 -9.18 -12.92
C GLY A 258 17.44 -8.02 -12.68
N GLY A 259 17.69 -7.66 -11.42
CA GLY A 259 18.64 -6.60 -11.06
C GLY A 259 20.07 -6.89 -11.56
N LEU A 260 20.54 -8.13 -11.39
CA LEU A 260 21.86 -8.54 -11.88
C LEU A 260 22.00 -8.45 -13.42
N LEU A 261 20.90 -8.64 -14.15
CA LEU A 261 20.87 -8.60 -15.62
C LEU A 261 20.50 -7.24 -16.18
N ALA A 262 20.04 -6.29 -15.37
CA ALA A 262 19.44 -5.04 -15.83
C ALA A 262 20.29 -4.26 -16.84
N SER A 263 21.61 -4.22 -16.66
CA SER A 263 22.53 -3.51 -17.54
C SER A 263 23.02 -4.32 -18.74
N SER A 264 23.09 -5.66 -18.61
CA SER A 264 23.66 -6.52 -19.64
C SER A 264 22.62 -7.15 -20.58
N ASP A 265 21.43 -7.46 -20.06
CA ASP A 265 20.32 -8.07 -20.80
C ASP A 265 18.95 -7.56 -20.24
N PRO A 266 18.57 -6.31 -20.56
CA PRO A 266 17.35 -5.73 -20.03
C PRO A 266 16.08 -6.49 -20.47
N GLY A 267 16.09 -7.16 -21.60
CA GLY A 267 14.95 -7.95 -22.08
C GLY A 267 14.69 -9.18 -21.20
N ARG A 268 15.76 -9.93 -20.88
CA ARG A 268 15.66 -11.07 -19.95
C ARG A 268 15.35 -10.62 -18.53
N ALA A 269 15.97 -9.52 -18.08
CA ALA A 269 15.67 -8.91 -16.78
C ALA A 269 14.19 -8.53 -16.66
N ALA A 270 13.63 -7.86 -17.67
CA ALA A 270 12.22 -7.51 -17.75
C ALA A 270 11.31 -8.74 -17.60
N GLY A 271 11.61 -9.82 -18.34
CA GLY A 271 10.83 -11.07 -18.24
C GLY A 271 10.82 -11.70 -16.84
N LEU A 272 11.92 -11.61 -16.11
CA LEU A 272 12.02 -12.10 -14.71
C LEU A 272 11.18 -11.23 -13.76
N LEU A 273 11.24 -9.91 -13.90
CA LEU A 273 10.45 -9.01 -13.08
C LEU A 273 8.95 -9.10 -13.41
N GLU A 274 8.58 -9.29 -14.68
CA GLU A 274 7.19 -9.59 -15.06
C GLU A 274 6.67 -10.85 -14.36
N GLY A 275 7.50 -11.90 -14.28
CA GLY A 275 7.19 -13.10 -13.51
C GLY A 275 6.95 -12.81 -12.03
N ALA A 276 7.78 -11.96 -11.44
CA ALA A 276 7.64 -11.53 -10.05
C ALA A 276 6.37 -10.67 -9.81
N VAL A 277 6.06 -9.74 -10.70
CA VAL A 277 4.83 -8.92 -10.62
C VAL A 277 3.57 -9.79 -10.67
N ARG A 278 3.55 -10.84 -11.49
CA ARG A 278 2.42 -11.78 -11.57
C ARG A 278 2.16 -12.54 -10.27
N LEU A 279 3.16 -12.68 -9.40
CA LEU A 279 3.03 -13.35 -8.09
C LEU A 279 2.52 -12.43 -6.97
N LEU A 280 2.45 -11.10 -7.17
CA LEU A 280 2.01 -10.16 -6.13
C LEU A 280 0.64 -10.49 -5.53
N PRO A 281 -0.39 -10.92 -6.31
CA PRO A 281 -1.66 -11.35 -5.73
C PRO A 281 -1.57 -12.58 -4.82
N GLU A 282 -0.56 -13.44 -5.03
CA GLU A 282 -0.29 -14.60 -4.17
C GLU A 282 0.48 -14.21 -2.90
N VAL A 283 1.27 -13.11 -2.94
CA VAL A 283 1.96 -12.56 -1.78
C VAL A 283 0.98 -11.89 -0.82
N ALA A 284 0.02 -11.12 -1.33
CA ALA A 284 -0.99 -10.41 -0.56
C ALA A 284 -2.42 -10.89 -0.89
N PRO A 285 -2.77 -12.16 -0.58
CA PRO A 285 -4.09 -12.71 -0.89
C PRO A 285 -5.18 -12.06 -0.03
N ARG A 286 -6.41 -12.01 -0.55
CA ARG A 286 -7.61 -11.44 0.13
C ARG A 286 -7.92 -12.08 1.48
N GLY A 287 -7.41 -13.28 1.74
CA GLY A 287 -7.58 -13.99 3.01
C GLY A 287 -6.77 -13.41 4.17
N LEU A 288 -5.81 -12.53 3.90
CA LEU A 288 -5.10 -11.75 4.92
C LEU A 288 -5.93 -10.53 5.35
N ASP A 289 -5.69 -10.02 6.55
CA ASP A 289 -6.21 -8.71 6.91
C ASP A 289 -5.48 -7.58 6.16
N ARG A 290 -6.03 -6.38 6.22
CA ARG A 290 -5.54 -5.23 5.45
C ARG A 290 -4.12 -4.82 5.85
N LEU A 291 -3.82 -4.87 7.14
CA LEU A 291 -2.52 -4.48 7.67
C LEU A 291 -1.42 -5.47 7.24
N ASP A 292 -1.71 -6.78 7.32
CA ASP A 292 -0.79 -7.82 6.85
C ASP A 292 -0.52 -7.69 5.34
N GLN A 293 -1.56 -7.39 4.54
CA GLN A 293 -1.40 -7.17 3.10
C GLN A 293 -0.50 -5.95 2.81
N GLN A 294 -0.73 -4.82 3.50
CA GLN A 294 0.07 -3.61 3.33
C GLN A 294 1.54 -3.84 3.65
N GLU A 295 1.82 -4.56 4.74
CA GLU A 295 3.20 -4.86 5.14
C GLU A 295 3.93 -5.72 4.11
N LEU A 296 3.29 -6.79 3.64
CA LEU A 296 3.89 -7.67 2.63
C LEU A 296 4.17 -6.94 1.31
N LEU A 297 3.26 -6.06 0.90
CA LEU A 297 3.43 -5.26 -0.32
C LEU A 297 4.46 -4.14 -0.13
N GLY A 298 4.52 -3.53 1.07
CA GLY A 298 5.51 -2.51 1.40
C GLY A 298 6.95 -2.96 1.18
N GLY A 299 7.26 -4.23 1.51
CA GLY A 299 8.55 -4.84 1.22
C GLY A 299 8.86 -5.03 -0.27
N LEU A 300 7.86 -4.94 -1.14
CA LEU A 300 7.96 -5.14 -2.59
C LEU A 300 7.69 -3.85 -3.40
N ALA A 301 7.65 -2.71 -2.73
CA ALA A 301 7.45 -1.41 -3.37
C ALA A 301 8.43 -1.20 -4.55
N GLY A 302 7.93 -0.57 -5.62
CA GLY A 302 8.70 -0.27 -6.82
C GLY A 302 8.91 -1.43 -7.80
N LEU A 303 8.53 -2.68 -7.48
CA LEU A 303 8.74 -3.84 -8.34
C LEU A 303 8.13 -3.67 -9.75
N ALA A 304 6.89 -3.17 -9.82
CA ALA A 304 6.22 -2.89 -11.09
C ALA A 304 6.92 -1.78 -11.88
N GLY A 305 7.44 -0.76 -11.18
CA GLY A 305 8.24 0.31 -11.75
C GLY A 305 9.56 -0.20 -12.33
N ASP A 306 10.27 -1.07 -11.61
CA ASP A 306 11.51 -1.72 -12.09
C ASP A 306 11.24 -2.53 -13.36
N ALA A 307 10.18 -3.36 -13.35
CA ALA A 307 9.78 -4.16 -14.50
C ALA A 307 9.45 -3.29 -15.73
N ALA A 308 8.65 -2.24 -15.55
CA ALA A 308 8.26 -1.31 -16.61
C ALA A 308 9.48 -0.57 -17.19
N ALA A 309 10.40 -0.12 -16.32
CA ALA A 309 11.63 0.55 -16.76
C ALA A 309 12.51 -0.37 -17.60
N LEU A 310 12.68 -1.63 -17.21
CA LEU A 310 13.49 -2.60 -17.96
C LEU A 310 12.82 -3.03 -19.27
N VAL A 311 11.48 -3.15 -19.31
CA VAL A 311 10.75 -3.35 -20.59
C VAL A 311 11.03 -2.21 -21.57
N LEU A 312 11.01 -0.95 -21.09
CA LEU A 312 11.31 0.22 -21.94
C LEU A 312 12.78 0.31 -22.34
N ALA A 313 13.69 -0.26 -21.54
CA ALA A 313 15.13 -0.33 -21.85
C ALA A 313 15.47 -1.42 -22.87
N ASP A 314 14.61 -2.41 -23.08
CA ASP A 314 14.83 -3.48 -24.08
C ASP A 314 14.64 -2.94 -25.50
N LEU A 315 15.74 -2.49 -26.12
CA LEU A 315 15.73 -1.96 -27.48
C LEU A 315 15.53 -3.03 -28.57
N ALA A 316 15.57 -4.32 -28.24
CA ALA A 316 15.32 -5.40 -29.18
C ALA A 316 13.82 -5.61 -29.48
N ALA A 317 12.95 -5.23 -28.52
CA ALA A 317 11.50 -5.30 -28.71
C ALA A 317 10.95 -4.06 -29.47
N PRO A 318 9.87 -4.18 -30.26
CA PRO A 318 9.22 -3.06 -30.94
C PRO A 318 8.76 -1.95 -29.95
N VAL A 319 8.87 -0.69 -30.37
CA VAL A 319 8.58 0.48 -29.52
C VAL A 319 7.14 0.46 -28.99
N ASP A 320 6.18 0.19 -29.90
CA ASP A 320 4.75 0.17 -29.55
C ASP A 320 4.42 -0.95 -28.56
N GLU A 321 5.08 -2.10 -28.67
CA GLU A 321 4.90 -3.23 -27.77
C GLU A 321 5.48 -2.93 -26.37
N ARG A 322 6.65 -2.27 -26.30
CA ARG A 322 7.29 -1.92 -25.03
C ARG A 322 6.43 -0.99 -24.18
N ALA A 323 5.89 0.07 -24.79
CA ALA A 323 5.06 1.04 -24.08
C ALA A 323 3.78 0.39 -23.51
N GLY A 324 3.11 -0.46 -24.31
CA GLY A 324 1.94 -1.22 -23.87
C GLY A 324 2.25 -2.20 -22.73
N ARG A 325 3.35 -2.98 -22.86
CA ARG A 325 3.78 -3.92 -21.78
C ARG A 325 4.12 -3.18 -20.49
N ALA A 326 4.87 -2.07 -20.58
CA ALA A 326 5.23 -1.27 -19.41
C ALA A 326 4.00 -0.70 -18.70
N LEU A 327 3.01 -0.18 -19.46
CA LEU A 327 1.75 0.27 -18.91
C LEU A 327 0.99 -0.85 -18.20
N GLY A 328 0.89 -2.03 -18.83
CA GLY A 328 0.23 -3.20 -18.23
C GLY A 328 0.87 -3.66 -16.93
N LEU A 329 2.18 -3.57 -16.79
CA LEU A 329 2.90 -3.89 -15.55
C LEU A 329 2.59 -2.88 -14.44
N LEU A 330 2.55 -1.58 -14.74
CA LEU A 330 2.18 -0.55 -13.78
C LEU A 330 0.71 -0.70 -13.33
N GLU A 331 -0.20 -1.01 -14.26
CA GLU A 331 -1.61 -1.24 -13.94
C GLU A 331 -1.85 -2.50 -13.09
N SER A 332 -1.06 -3.55 -13.29
CA SER A 332 -1.22 -4.82 -12.56
C SER A 332 -0.44 -4.89 -11.25
N GLY A 333 0.61 -4.10 -11.10
CA GLY A 333 1.51 -4.18 -9.96
C GLY A 333 1.47 -2.97 -9.02
N ARG A 334 0.71 -1.92 -9.35
CA ARG A 334 0.39 -0.81 -8.47
C ARG A 334 -1.05 -0.91 -7.97
N VAL A 335 -1.34 -0.29 -6.84
CA VAL A 335 -2.66 -0.24 -6.21
C VAL A 335 -3.35 -1.60 -6.12
N LEU A 336 -2.57 -2.65 -5.81
CA LEU A 336 -3.07 -4.02 -5.80
C LEU A 336 -4.27 -4.18 -4.86
N LEU A 337 -4.20 -3.58 -3.67
CA LEU A 337 -5.25 -3.63 -2.67
C LEU A 337 -6.53 -2.93 -3.15
N LEU A 338 -6.38 -1.80 -3.84
CA LEU A 338 -7.48 -1.07 -4.46
C LEU A 338 -8.08 -1.89 -5.63
N ALA A 339 -7.23 -2.47 -6.48
CA ALA A 339 -7.63 -3.29 -7.61
C ALA A 339 -8.42 -4.53 -7.16
N GLN A 340 -8.02 -5.18 -6.05
CA GLN A 340 -8.77 -6.28 -5.46
C GLN A 340 -10.19 -5.89 -5.05
N VAL A 341 -10.38 -4.71 -4.47
CA VAL A 341 -11.72 -4.20 -4.11
C VAL A 341 -12.53 -3.84 -5.36
N MET A 342 -11.95 -3.10 -6.31
CA MET A 342 -12.64 -2.72 -7.56
C MET A 342 -13.08 -3.93 -8.38
N ALA A 343 -12.24 -4.96 -8.47
CA ALA A 343 -12.53 -6.17 -9.22
C ALA A 343 -13.80 -6.91 -8.73
N THR A 344 -14.11 -6.79 -7.44
CA THR A 344 -15.31 -7.41 -6.85
C THR A 344 -16.55 -6.51 -6.87
N ARG A 345 -16.40 -5.22 -7.24
CA ARG A 345 -17.49 -4.23 -7.27
C ARG A 345 -17.97 -3.87 -8.67
N GLY A 346 -17.53 -4.61 -9.70
CA GLY A 346 -18.01 -4.45 -11.07
C GLY A 346 -19.54 -4.65 -11.19
N ASP A 347 -20.08 -4.28 -12.34
CA ASP A 347 -21.52 -4.47 -12.64
C ASP A 347 -21.89 -5.96 -12.62
N LEU A 348 -22.84 -6.32 -11.78
CA LEU A 348 -23.38 -7.67 -11.61
C LEU A 348 -24.74 -7.85 -12.28
N THR A 349 -25.23 -6.88 -13.05
CA THR A 349 -26.60 -6.89 -13.60
C THR A 349 -26.85 -8.12 -14.44
N ASP A 350 -25.97 -8.43 -15.38
CA ASP A 350 -26.11 -9.60 -16.26
C ASP A 350 -25.95 -10.91 -15.46
N LEU A 351 -24.98 -10.94 -14.52
CA LEU A 351 -24.77 -12.11 -13.66
C LEU A 351 -26.01 -12.38 -12.78
N ARG A 352 -26.61 -11.35 -12.19
CA ARG A 352 -27.86 -11.48 -11.41
C ARG A 352 -29.02 -11.93 -12.25
N ALA A 353 -29.13 -11.48 -13.51
CA ALA A 353 -30.21 -11.86 -14.40
C ALA A 353 -30.09 -13.33 -14.88
N LEU A 354 -28.88 -13.80 -15.15
CA LEU A 354 -28.64 -15.12 -15.73
C LEU A 354 -28.30 -16.20 -14.69
N HIS A 355 -27.61 -15.82 -13.61
CA HIS A 355 -27.11 -16.74 -12.57
C HIS A 355 -27.28 -16.14 -11.16
N PRO A 356 -28.55 -15.95 -10.70
CA PRO A 356 -28.84 -15.21 -9.45
C PRO A 356 -28.17 -15.82 -8.22
N ASP A 357 -28.15 -17.15 -8.08
CA ASP A 357 -27.54 -17.82 -6.91
C ASP A 357 -26.04 -17.57 -6.79
N LEU A 358 -25.31 -17.57 -7.93
CA LEU A 358 -23.88 -17.26 -7.95
C LEU A 358 -23.62 -15.77 -7.66
N ALA A 359 -24.47 -14.88 -8.17
CA ALA A 359 -24.35 -13.45 -7.91
C ALA A 359 -24.65 -13.11 -6.45
N GLU A 360 -25.63 -13.75 -5.81
CA GLU A 360 -25.93 -13.59 -4.39
C GLU A 360 -24.78 -14.10 -3.54
N ARG A 361 -24.29 -15.32 -3.78
CA ARG A 361 -23.18 -15.92 -3.04
C ARG A 361 -21.89 -15.10 -3.17
N PHE A 362 -21.57 -14.63 -4.38
CA PHE A 362 -20.45 -13.74 -4.62
C PHE A 362 -20.58 -12.44 -3.80
N THR A 363 -21.78 -11.84 -3.76
CA THR A 363 -22.02 -10.59 -3.02
C THR A 363 -21.87 -10.81 -1.52
N GLU A 364 -22.41 -11.89 -0.95
CA GLU A 364 -22.26 -12.23 0.46
C GLU A 364 -20.78 -12.38 0.87
N LEU A 365 -20.02 -13.16 0.08
CA LEU A 365 -18.60 -13.42 0.37
C LEU A 365 -17.76 -12.14 0.24
N ARG A 366 -18.05 -11.29 -0.75
CA ARG A 366 -17.42 -9.98 -0.90
C ARG A 366 -17.66 -9.11 0.33
N ASP A 367 -18.92 -8.98 0.73
CA ASP A 367 -19.33 -8.12 1.85
C ASP A 367 -18.70 -8.59 3.18
N LEU A 368 -18.51 -9.90 3.37
CA LEU A 368 -17.77 -10.46 4.50
C LEU A 368 -16.26 -10.12 4.45
N LEU A 369 -15.64 -10.16 3.26
CA LEU A 369 -14.22 -9.84 3.10
C LEU A 369 -13.94 -8.33 3.20
N ASP A 370 -14.88 -7.48 2.83
CA ASP A 370 -14.77 -6.03 2.91
C ASP A 370 -14.96 -5.48 4.34
N GLN A 371 -15.48 -6.29 5.30
CA GLN A 371 -15.64 -5.87 6.68
C GLN A 371 -14.27 -5.68 7.35
N PRO A 372 -14.08 -4.56 8.08
CA PRO A 372 -12.88 -4.39 8.89
C PRO A 372 -12.86 -5.40 10.05
N PRO A 373 -11.68 -5.77 10.57
CA PRO A 373 -11.56 -6.60 11.77
C PRO A 373 -12.38 -6.01 12.93
N SER A 374 -12.99 -6.85 13.74
CA SER A 374 -13.97 -6.48 14.80
C SER A 374 -13.32 -5.75 15.98
N THR A 375 -12.67 -4.62 15.76
CA THR A 375 -12.05 -3.82 16.83
C THR A 375 -12.95 -2.72 17.39
N SER A 376 -14.10 -2.45 16.80
CA SER A 376 -15.00 -1.44 17.34
C SER A 376 -16.43 -1.61 16.80
N VAL A 377 -17.35 -1.37 17.69
CA VAL A 377 -18.80 -1.31 17.59
C VAL A 377 -19.49 -2.59 18.04
N ARG A 378 -19.40 -2.87 19.36
CA ARG A 378 -20.48 -3.53 20.07
C ARG A 378 -21.58 -2.50 20.31
N LEU A 379 -22.55 -2.44 19.42
CA LEU A 379 -23.88 -1.94 19.80
C LEU A 379 -24.33 -2.77 20.99
N ALA A 380 -24.68 -2.09 22.09
CA ALA A 380 -25.10 -2.65 23.35
C ALA A 380 -26.35 -3.52 23.18
N THR A 381 -26.18 -4.80 22.89
CA THR A 381 -27.18 -5.83 23.07
C THR A 381 -26.75 -6.73 24.21
N ALA A 382 -27.71 -7.09 25.04
CA ALA A 382 -27.53 -7.81 26.29
C ALA A 382 -26.70 -9.09 26.10
N ASP A 383 -25.67 -9.23 26.98
CA ASP A 383 -24.80 -10.38 27.17
C ASP A 383 -23.82 -10.68 25.99
N PRO A 384 -22.69 -9.93 25.91
CA PRO A 384 -21.66 -10.26 24.96
C PRO A 384 -20.80 -11.41 25.51
N GLY A 385 -20.88 -12.57 24.89
CA GLY A 385 -19.84 -13.61 25.02
C GLY A 385 -18.42 -13.05 24.78
N PRO A 386 -17.32 -13.75 25.17
CA PRO A 386 -15.96 -13.28 24.93
C PRO A 386 -15.74 -12.93 23.46
N ALA A 387 -14.99 -11.85 23.19
CA ALA A 387 -14.63 -11.47 21.81
C ALA A 387 -13.96 -12.67 21.13
N PRO A 388 -14.24 -12.96 19.86
CA PRO A 388 -13.52 -13.98 19.12
C PRO A 388 -12.03 -13.64 19.15
N ASP A 389 -11.20 -14.66 19.36
CA ASP A 389 -9.74 -14.52 19.26
C ASP A 389 -9.34 -14.10 17.84
N LYS A 390 -8.39 -13.17 17.70
CA LYS A 390 -7.86 -12.70 16.40
C LYS A 390 -7.49 -13.82 15.44
N ALA A 391 -6.96 -14.92 15.96
CA ALA A 391 -6.63 -16.09 15.15
C ALA A 391 -7.89 -16.81 14.62
N THR A 392 -9.01 -16.75 15.31
CA THR A 392 -10.30 -17.27 14.83
C THR A 392 -10.85 -16.37 13.72
N GLU A 393 -10.79 -15.05 13.86
CA GLU A 393 -11.18 -14.09 12.82
C GLU A 393 -10.34 -14.27 11.55
N ALA A 394 -9.01 -14.40 11.68
CA ALA A 394 -8.11 -14.65 10.55
C ALA A 394 -8.40 -15.99 9.84
N ARG A 395 -8.78 -17.03 10.59
CA ARG A 395 -9.19 -18.32 10.00
C ARG A 395 -10.50 -18.20 9.23
N ASP A 396 -11.51 -17.55 9.80
CA ASP A 396 -12.80 -17.37 9.15
C ASP A 396 -12.66 -16.54 7.88
N ARG A 397 -11.84 -15.48 7.91
CA ARG A 397 -11.54 -14.68 6.74
C ARG A 397 -10.90 -15.50 5.60
N ARG A 398 -9.93 -16.38 5.92
CA ARG A 398 -9.31 -17.26 4.92
C ARG A 398 -10.30 -18.28 4.35
N ARG A 399 -11.18 -18.85 5.18
CA ARG A 399 -12.23 -19.75 4.70
C ARG A 399 -13.15 -19.03 3.72
N VAL A 400 -13.57 -17.80 4.05
CA VAL A 400 -14.39 -16.96 3.16
C VAL A 400 -13.64 -16.63 1.86
N ALA A 401 -12.36 -16.30 1.92
CA ALA A 401 -11.53 -16.03 0.75
C ALA A 401 -11.37 -17.26 -0.15
N ALA A 402 -11.12 -18.44 0.41
CA ALA A 402 -11.04 -19.69 -0.35
C ALA A 402 -12.38 -20.03 -1.05
N GLU A 403 -13.50 -19.78 -0.39
CA GLU A 403 -14.82 -19.97 -0.99
C GLU A 403 -15.08 -18.93 -2.09
N MET A 404 -14.65 -17.68 -1.92
CA MET A 404 -14.69 -16.65 -2.95
C MET A 404 -13.92 -17.08 -4.21
N ASP A 405 -12.72 -17.64 -4.05
CA ASP A 405 -11.92 -18.13 -5.18
C ASP A 405 -12.64 -19.23 -5.96
N LEU A 406 -13.30 -20.18 -5.27
CA LEU A 406 -14.13 -21.20 -5.92
C LEU A 406 -15.32 -20.60 -6.67
N VAL A 407 -16.00 -19.61 -6.11
CA VAL A 407 -17.13 -18.91 -6.77
C VAL A 407 -16.62 -18.14 -7.99
N LEU A 408 -15.46 -17.47 -7.89
CA LEU A 408 -14.84 -16.78 -9.02
C LEU A 408 -14.47 -17.75 -10.16
N GLU A 409 -13.94 -18.94 -9.85
CA GLU A 409 -13.66 -19.97 -10.85
C GLU A 409 -14.96 -20.45 -11.53
N GLN A 410 -16.02 -20.68 -10.77
CA GLN A 410 -17.33 -21.06 -11.33
C GLN A 410 -17.87 -19.98 -12.26
N ILE A 411 -17.83 -18.71 -11.87
CA ILE A 411 -18.29 -17.58 -12.70
C ILE A 411 -17.46 -17.51 -13.99
N ARG A 412 -16.12 -17.60 -13.89
CA ARG A 412 -15.24 -17.58 -15.07
C ARG A 412 -15.43 -18.75 -16.01
N GLY A 413 -15.90 -19.88 -15.51
CA GLY A 413 -16.30 -21.04 -16.31
C GLY A 413 -17.57 -20.84 -17.15
N LEU A 414 -18.35 -19.79 -16.89
CA LEU A 414 -19.55 -19.45 -17.66
C LEU A 414 -19.20 -18.74 -18.97
N GLY A 415 -20.00 -18.94 -20.00
CA GLY A 415 -19.83 -18.27 -21.31
C GLY A 415 -19.98 -16.75 -21.17
N GLY A 416 -18.97 -15.99 -21.58
CA GLY A 416 -18.95 -14.53 -21.51
C GLY A 416 -18.33 -13.93 -20.24
N TYR A 417 -17.95 -14.75 -19.23
CA TYR A 417 -17.40 -14.28 -17.95
C TYR A 417 -15.93 -14.66 -17.73
N ALA A 418 -15.20 -15.08 -18.76
CA ALA A 418 -13.80 -15.55 -18.62
C ALA A 418 -12.86 -14.50 -17.99
N SER A 419 -13.11 -13.20 -18.17
CA SER A 419 -12.35 -12.10 -17.59
C SER A 419 -12.95 -11.52 -16.32
N PHE A 420 -13.99 -12.15 -15.74
CA PHE A 420 -14.67 -11.64 -14.56
C PHE A 420 -13.72 -11.51 -13.36
N ALA A 421 -13.69 -10.30 -12.77
CA ALA A 421 -12.82 -9.97 -11.63
C ALA A 421 -11.31 -10.23 -11.87
N LEU A 422 -10.86 -10.21 -13.12
CA LEU A 422 -9.45 -10.17 -13.49
C LEU A 422 -9.02 -8.72 -13.78
N PRO A 423 -7.73 -8.38 -13.62
CA PRO A 423 -7.21 -7.09 -14.04
C PRO A 423 -7.52 -6.84 -15.52
N PRO A 424 -7.92 -5.62 -15.91
CA PRO A 424 -8.20 -5.30 -17.29
C PRO A 424 -6.92 -5.34 -18.13
N THR A 425 -7.03 -5.76 -19.38
CA THR A 425 -5.93 -5.65 -20.33
C THR A 425 -5.73 -4.21 -20.79
N VAL A 426 -4.56 -3.87 -21.34
CA VAL A 426 -4.28 -2.53 -21.88
C VAL A 426 -5.30 -2.17 -23.00
N GLU A 427 -5.75 -3.13 -23.78
CA GLU A 427 -6.78 -2.91 -24.81
C GLU A 427 -8.14 -2.58 -24.18
N ASP A 428 -8.50 -3.23 -23.05
CA ASP A 428 -9.72 -2.90 -22.31
C ASP A 428 -9.67 -1.48 -21.72
N LEU A 429 -8.48 -0.99 -21.41
CA LEU A 429 -8.26 0.34 -20.84
C LEU A 429 -8.23 1.45 -21.89
N ARG A 430 -7.97 1.12 -23.15
CA ARG A 430 -7.80 2.10 -24.25
C ARG A 430 -9.03 3.00 -24.42
N GLY A 431 -10.23 2.46 -24.21
CA GLY A 431 -11.47 3.25 -24.26
C GLY A 431 -11.52 4.39 -23.24
N GLN A 432 -10.70 4.35 -22.19
CA GLN A 432 -10.65 5.42 -21.17
C GLN A 432 -10.00 6.71 -21.70
N ALA A 433 -9.25 6.65 -22.79
CA ALA A 433 -8.66 7.82 -23.43
C ALA A 433 -9.64 8.64 -24.31
N GLY A 434 -10.88 8.17 -24.52
CA GLY A 434 -11.89 8.84 -25.37
C GLY A 434 -12.33 10.22 -24.86
N GLN A 435 -12.15 10.54 -23.57
CA GLN A 435 -12.42 11.86 -23.00
C GLN A 435 -11.15 12.73 -22.85
N GLY A 436 -10.00 12.20 -23.19
CA GLY A 436 -8.68 12.82 -23.07
C GLY A 436 -7.62 11.81 -22.64
N PRO A 437 -6.34 12.11 -22.87
CA PRO A 437 -5.25 11.20 -22.57
C PRO A 437 -5.10 10.94 -21.08
N VAL A 438 -4.57 9.74 -20.74
CA VAL A 438 -4.14 9.39 -19.39
C VAL A 438 -2.61 9.24 -19.39
N VAL A 439 -1.95 9.89 -18.45
CA VAL A 439 -0.50 9.95 -18.33
C VAL A 439 -0.06 9.21 -17.08
N THR A 440 0.60 8.07 -17.25
CA THR A 440 1.15 7.29 -16.14
C THR A 440 2.65 7.51 -16.04
N PHE A 441 3.12 7.97 -14.88
CA PHE A 441 4.56 8.17 -14.66
C PHE A 441 5.20 6.93 -14.03
N ASN A 442 6.46 6.70 -14.43
CA ASN A 442 7.35 5.77 -13.77
C ASN A 442 8.67 6.47 -13.47
N VAL A 443 8.91 6.83 -12.20
CA VAL A 443 10.19 7.38 -11.72
C VAL A 443 11.00 6.22 -11.17
N ASN A 444 12.16 5.94 -11.78
CA ASN A 444 12.90 4.72 -11.49
C ASN A 444 14.40 4.90 -11.73
N ASP A 445 15.22 4.13 -11.00
CA ASP A 445 16.69 4.19 -11.09
C ASP A 445 17.23 3.70 -12.43
N TYR A 446 16.55 2.76 -13.11
CA TYR A 446 16.97 2.29 -14.44
C TYR A 446 16.67 3.32 -15.52
N ARG A 447 15.48 3.88 -15.51
CA ARG A 447 15.05 4.98 -16.37
C ARG A 447 13.68 5.50 -15.94
N SER A 448 13.46 6.81 -16.07
CA SER A 448 12.16 7.41 -15.82
C SER A 448 11.46 7.76 -17.13
N ASP A 449 10.16 7.47 -17.20
CA ASP A 449 9.31 7.71 -18.36
C ASP A 449 7.90 8.18 -17.94
N ALA A 450 7.23 8.89 -18.84
CA ALA A 450 5.79 9.04 -18.84
C ALA A 450 5.19 8.18 -19.95
N LEU A 451 4.24 7.34 -19.62
CA LEU A 451 3.44 6.51 -20.53
C LEU A 451 2.14 7.23 -20.86
N LEU A 452 1.90 7.47 -22.12
CA LEU A 452 0.78 8.25 -22.65
C LEU A 452 -0.24 7.30 -23.27
N LEU A 453 -1.36 7.07 -22.59
CA LEU A 453 -2.50 6.37 -23.18
C LEU A 453 -3.37 7.37 -23.92
N THR A 454 -3.53 7.16 -25.21
CA THR A 454 -4.39 7.92 -26.12
C THR A 454 -5.34 6.97 -26.87
N GLU A 455 -6.31 7.51 -27.61
CA GLU A 455 -7.16 6.69 -28.49
C GLU A 455 -6.35 5.93 -29.57
N GLN A 456 -5.19 6.45 -29.96
CA GLN A 456 -4.31 5.84 -30.95
C GLN A 456 -3.48 4.69 -30.38
N GLY A 457 -3.31 4.62 -29.04
CA GLY A 457 -2.52 3.59 -28.40
C GLY A 457 -1.69 4.13 -27.23
N VAL A 458 -0.65 3.38 -26.87
CA VAL A 458 0.27 3.73 -25.78
C VAL A 458 1.61 4.14 -26.38
N THR A 459 2.12 5.29 -25.99
CA THR A 459 3.47 5.77 -26.29
C THR A 459 4.20 6.16 -25.01
N ASN A 460 5.51 6.39 -25.07
CA ASN A 460 6.27 6.86 -23.91
C ASN A 460 7.12 8.09 -24.25
N VAL A 461 7.33 8.91 -23.22
CA VAL A 461 8.26 10.05 -23.22
C VAL A 461 9.32 9.79 -22.16
N ALA A 462 10.60 9.71 -22.57
CA ALA A 462 11.70 9.56 -21.63
C ALA A 462 11.93 10.85 -20.84
N LEU A 463 12.13 10.74 -19.52
CA LEU A 463 12.32 11.84 -18.58
C LEU A 463 13.66 11.68 -17.83
N PRO A 464 14.81 11.84 -18.52
CA PRO A 464 16.12 11.50 -17.95
C PRO A 464 16.53 12.36 -16.74
N ASP A 465 15.98 13.56 -16.61
CA ASP A 465 16.27 14.48 -15.51
C ASP A 465 15.38 14.22 -14.27
N LEU A 466 14.41 13.31 -14.39
CA LEU A 466 13.46 12.96 -13.33
C LEU A 466 13.94 11.69 -12.61
N THR A 467 15.08 11.77 -11.90
CA THR A 467 15.61 10.62 -11.14
C THR A 467 14.99 10.51 -9.75
N PRO A 468 14.88 9.30 -9.15
CA PRO A 468 14.33 9.12 -7.80
C PRO A 468 14.99 10.03 -6.76
N THR A 469 16.32 10.11 -6.75
CA THR A 469 17.09 10.95 -5.81
C THR A 469 16.68 12.42 -5.92
N VAL A 470 16.64 12.97 -7.15
CA VAL A 470 16.25 14.37 -7.37
C VAL A 470 14.79 14.61 -6.95
N VAL A 471 13.90 13.67 -7.24
CA VAL A 471 12.49 13.79 -6.84
C VAL A 471 12.36 13.80 -5.32
N ILE A 472 13.06 12.93 -4.59
CA ILE A 472 13.07 12.89 -3.11
C ILE A 472 13.55 14.24 -2.55
N ASP A 473 14.70 14.74 -3.02
CA ASP A 473 15.24 16.04 -2.58
C ASP A 473 14.23 17.19 -2.81
N ARG A 474 13.49 17.15 -3.92
CA ARG A 474 12.45 18.14 -4.24
C ARG A 474 11.21 18.00 -3.38
N ILE A 475 10.79 16.78 -3.04
CA ILE A 475 9.68 16.53 -2.12
C ILE A 475 10.01 17.07 -0.73
N GLU A 476 11.19 16.76 -0.20
CA GLU A 476 11.63 17.24 1.10
C GLU A 476 11.68 18.79 1.14
N ALA A 477 12.30 19.40 0.12
CA ALA A 477 12.34 20.86 -0.01
C ALA A 477 10.95 21.48 -0.16
N PHE A 478 10.02 20.80 -0.83
CA PHE A 478 8.64 21.26 -1.01
C PHE A 478 7.88 21.25 0.31
N HIS A 479 7.92 20.15 1.06
CA HIS A 479 7.26 20.05 2.36
C HIS A 479 7.84 21.05 3.38
N GLN A 480 9.17 21.22 3.39
CA GLN A 480 9.81 22.22 4.25
C GLN A 480 9.36 23.65 3.86
N ALA A 481 9.28 23.95 2.56
CA ALA A 481 8.83 25.24 2.09
C ALA A 481 7.34 25.51 2.41
N LEU A 482 6.48 24.48 2.37
CA LEU A 482 5.09 24.59 2.82
C LEU A 482 5.01 24.88 4.32
N ALA A 483 5.76 24.16 5.15
CA ALA A 483 5.82 24.39 6.60
C ALA A 483 6.31 25.82 6.94
N ASP A 484 7.39 26.29 6.28
CA ASP A 484 7.93 27.63 6.46
C ASP A 484 6.99 28.75 5.95
N SER A 485 6.01 28.42 5.10
CA SER A 485 5.04 29.38 4.57
C SER A 485 3.84 29.59 5.47
N SER A 486 3.67 28.79 6.54
CA SER A 486 2.55 28.84 7.48
C SER A 486 2.76 29.91 8.55
N ASP A 487 1.66 30.43 9.18
CA ASP A 487 1.76 31.26 10.37
C ASP A 487 2.30 30.41 11.56
N PRO A 488 3.14 30.93 12.43
CA PRO A 488 3.50 32.34 12.69
C PRO A 488 4.85 32.82 12.12
N ALA A 489 5.30 32.31 10.99
CA ALA A 489 6.60 32.69 10.42
C ALA A 489 6.69 34.20 10.07
N PRO A 490 7.86 34.83 10.19
CA PRO A 490 8.06 36.21 9.74
C PRO A 490 7.76 36.41 8.25
N ASP A 491 7.27 37.57 7.83
CA ASP A 491 6.88 37.84 6.44
C ASP A 491 8.00 37.59 5.42
N ALA A 492 9.24 37.92 5.77
CA ALA A 492 10.40 37.69 4.91
C ALA A 492 10.67 36.19 4.69
N ASP A 493 10.48 35.38 5.73
CA ASP A 493 10.69 33.92 5.67
C ASP A 493 9.56 33.26 4.87
N ARG A 494 8.31 33.72 5.07
CA ARG A 494 7.17 33.28 4.25
C ARG A 494 7.35 33.60 2.76
N ALA A 495 7.85 34.82 2.43
CA ALA A 495 8.12 35.19 1.04
C ALA A 495 9.20 34.32 0.39
N ALA A 496 10.27 33.99 1.15
CA ALA A 496 11.33 33.11 0.69
C ALA A 496 10.82 31.65 0.53
N ALA A 497 9.98 31.18 1.44
CA ALA A 497 9.33 29.87 1.34
C ALA A 497 8.44 29.77 0.09
N GLN A 498 7.59 30.75 -0.17
CA GLN A 498 6.78 30.84 -1.39
C GLN A 498 7.62 30.88 -2.67
N GLN A 499 8.78 31.50 -2.61
CA GLN A 499 9.72 31.46 -3.75
C GLN A 499 10.24 30.03 -3.99
N ARG A 500 10.63 29.30 -2.94
CA ARG A 500 11.06 27.89 -3.07
C ARG A 500 9.95 27.02 -3.66
N VAL A 501 8.70 27.19 -3.22
CA VAL A 501 7.56 26.48 -3.81
C VAL A 501 7.46 26.76 -5.32
N ARG A 502 7.54 28.03 -5.75
CA ARG A 502 7.51 28.40 -7.18
C ARG A 502 8.66 27.78 -7.98
N GLU A 503 9.87 27.73 -7.41
CA GLU A 503 11.04 27.13 -8.06
C GLU A 503 10.84 25.61 -8.27
N ILE A 504 10.22 24.94 -7.30
CA ILE A 504 9.89 23.51 -7.41
C ILE A 504 8.80 23.28 -8.46
N LEU A 505 7.76 24.12 -8.51
CA LEU A 505 6.72 24.05 -9.54
C LEU A 505 7.28 24.30 -10.95
N ALA A 506 8.25 25.21 -11.08
CA ALA A 506 8.96 25.46 -12.34
C ALA A 506 9.84 24.26 -12.73
N TRP A 507 10.58 23.68 -11.79
CA TRP A 507 11.33 22.45 -12.03
C TRP A 507 10.41 21.29 -12.47
N LEU A 508 9.30 21.07 -11.79
CA LEU A 508 8.32 20.03 -12.13
C LEU A 508 7.73 20.21 -13.53
N TRP A 509 7.55 21.46 -13.94
CA TRP A 509 7.16 21.80 -15.30
C TRP A 509 8.24 21.40 -16.32
N ASP A 510 9.48 21.85 -16.09
CA ASP A 510 10.58 21.67 -17.06
C ASP A 510 10.97 20.18 -17.20
N THR A 511 10.89 19.39 -16.10
CA THR A 511 11.34 17.99 -16.08
C THR A 511 10.24 16.96 -16.33
N ALA A 512 8.97 17.25 -16.05
CA ALA A 512 7.89 16.29 -16.16
C ALA A 512 6.72 16.77 -17.04
N ALA A 513 6.10 17.93 -16.71
CA ALA A 513 4.85 18.29 -17.34
C ALA A 513 5.02 18.82 -18.78
N SER A 514 6.00 19.69 -19.06
CA SER A 514 6.22 20.25 -20.40
C SER A 514 6.54 19.19 -21.44
N PRO A 515 7.49 18.23 -21.20
CA PRO A 515 7.76 17.16 -22.16
C PRO A 515 6.52 16.34 -22.54
N VAL A 516 5.68 16.07 -21.56
CA VAL A 516 4.44 15.30 -21.73
C VAL A 516 3.40 16.08 -22.54
N LEU A 517 3.14 17.35 -22.15
CA LEU A 517 2.15 18.17 -22.83
C LEU A 517 2.56 18.51 -24.28
N ASP A 518 3.85 18.72 -24.51
CA ASP A 518 4.39 18.97 -25.85
C ASP A 518 4.26 17.72 -26.74
N ALA A 519 4.51 16.51 -26.18
CA ALA A 519 4.31 15.24 -26.89
C ALA A 519 2.83 14.99 -27.24
N LEU A 520 1.91 15.43 -26.40
CA LEU A 520 0.47 15.38 -26.63
C LEU A 520 -0.06 16.51 -27.54
N GLY A 521 0.79 17.49 -27.88
CA GLY A 521 0.42 18.63 -28.73
C GLY A 521 -0.32 19.76 -27.99
N TYR A 522 -0.39 19.73 -26.66
CA TYR A 522 -0.99 20.81 -25.87
C TYR A 522 0.02 21.93 -25.64
N THR A 523 0.01 22.96 -26.44
CA THR A 523 1.02 24.03 -26.41
C THR A 523 0.53 25.36 -25.81
N GLY A 524 -0.77 25.49 -25.54
CA GLY A 524 -1.38 26.68 -24.96
C GLY A 524 -2.87 26.52 -24.70
N PRO A 525 -3.56 27.61 -24.29
CA PRO A 525 -5.00 27.57 -24.08
C PRO A 525 -5.74 27.25 -25.39
N PRO A 526 -6.93 26.65 -25.33
CA PRO A 526 -7.77 26.42 -26.48
C PRO A 526 -8.17 27.75 -27.13
N ALA A 527 -8.54 27.71 -28.41
CA ALA A 527 -9.08 28.90 -29.09
C ALA A 527 -10.41 29.35 -28.43
N ASP A 528 -10.71 30.66 -28.57
CA ASP A 528 -11.93 31.20 -27.97
C ASP A 528 -13.17 30.40 -28.41
N GLY A 529 -13.97 30.00 -27.44
CA GLY A 529 -15.18 29.18 -27.65
C GLY A 529 -14.97 27.70 -27.79
N GLN A 530 -13.73 27.21 -27.73
CA GLN A 530 -13.45 25.78 -27.65
C GLN A 530 -13.40 25.32 -26.17
N GLU A 531 -13.81 24.08 -25.96
CA GLU A 531 -13.72 23.44 -24.65
C GLU A 531 -12.27 23.17 -24.27
N TRP A 532 -11.94 23.31 -22.99
CA TRP A 532 -10.62 23.01 -22.47
C TRP A 532 -10.33 21.50 -22.57
N PRO A 533 -9.16 21.09 -23.10
CA PRO A 533 -8.80 19.69 -23.18
C PRO A 533 -8.61 19.11 -21.77
N ARG A 534 -9.17 17.91 -21.54
CA ARG A 534 -9.01 17.14 -20.31
C ARG A 534 -7.74 16.30 -20.36
N LEU A 535 -7.12 16.12 -19.21
CA LEU A 535 -5.97 15.21 -19.04
C LEU A 535 -6.02 14.59 -17.65
N TRP A 536 -5.76 13.28 -17.59
CA TRP A 536 -5.67 12.55 -16.34
C TRP A 536 -4.22 12.22 -16.01
N TRP A 537 -3.80 12.63 -14.81
CA TRP A 537 -2.51 12.28 -14.24
C TRP A 537 -2.63 11.03 -13.39
N ALA A 538 -1.82 10.00 -13.66
CA ALA A 538 -1.59 8.84 -12.82
C ALA A 538 -0.13 8.86 -12.35
N PRO A 539 0.20 9.72 -11.35
CA PRO A 539 1.59 9.99 -11.00
C PRO A 539 2.31 8.75 -10.45
N GLY A 540 1.63 7.98 -9.59
CA GLY A 540 2.19 6.82 -8.92
C GLY A 540 3.46 7.13 -8.10
N GLY A 541 3.75 6.35 -7.07
CA GLY A 541 4.97 6.47 -6.30
C GLY A 541 5.29 7.92 -5.84
N LEU A 542 6.54 8.31 -5.93
CA LEU A 542 7.05 9.60 -5.45
C LEU A 542 6.36 10.83 -6.05
N LEU A 543 5.96 10.80 -7.32
CA LEU A 543 5.33 11.97 -7.96
C LEU A 543 3.91 12.26 -7.45
N SER A 544 3.26 11.32 -6.77
CA SER A 544 1.96 11.56 -6.14
C SER A 544 2.02 12.60 -5.01
N LEU A 545 3.21 12.89 -4.49
CA LEU A 545 3.46 13.87 -3.44
C LEU A 545 3.65 15.30 -3.97
N LEU A 546 3.64 15.50 -5.30
CA LEU A 546 3.87 16.81 -5.93
C LEU A 546 2.66 17.22 -6.80
N PRO A 547 2.31 18.52 -6.83
CA PRO A 547 1.13 19.02 -7.53
C PRO A 547 1.38 19.20 -9.04
N LEU A 548 1.32 18.12 -9.83
CA LEU A 548 1.51 18.18 -11.29
C LEU A 548 0.59 19.20 -11.99
N HIS A 549 -0.66 19.33 -11.53
CA HIS A 549 -1.63 20.27 -12.07
C HIS A 549 -1.21 21.75 -11.91
N ALA A 550 -0.37 22.03 -10.91
CA ALA A 550 0.15 23.34 -10.61
C ALA A 550 1.57 23.58 -11.13
N ALA A 551 2.17 22.60 -11.85
CA ALA A 551 3.51 22.77 -12.40
C ALA A 551 3.56 23.93 -13.40
N GLY A 552 4.59 24.80 -13.28
CA GLY A 552 4.71 25.93 -14.20
C GLY A 552 5.52 27.12 -13.71
N HIS A 553 5.79 28.04 -14.65
CA HIS A 553 6.46 29.33 -14.43
C HIS A 553 5.43 30.45 -14.23
N HIS A 554 4.76 30.48 -13.09
CA HIS A 554 3.60 31.36 -12.81
C HIS A 554 3.90 32.86 -12.75
N THR A 555 5.15 33.26 -12.61
CA THR A 555 5.56 34.67 -12.55
C THR A 555 5.90 35.30 -13.91
N GLN A 556 6.00 34.46 -14.94
CA GLN A 556 6.27 34.94 -16.29
C GLN A 556 4.96 35.38 -16.94
N ARG A 557 4.85 36.69 -17.28
CA ARG A 557 3.69 37.19 -18.01
C ARG A 557 3.57 36.47 -19.36
N HIS A 558 2.35 36.18 -19.75
CA HIS A 558 2.03 35.68 -21.08
C HIS A 558 2.34 36.76 -22.10
N ASP A 559 3.46 36.63 -22.81
CA ASP A 559 3.70 37.43 -24.00
C ASP A 559 2.84 36.86 -25.15
N PRO A 560 2.02 37.70 -25.83
CA PRO A 560 1.26 37.21 -26.98
C PRO A 560 2.20 36.64 -28.03
N GLY A 561 2.12 35.33 -28.28
CA GLY A 561 2.96 34.64 -29.24
C GLY A 561 3.98 33.65 -28.62
N HIS A 562 4.10 33.55 -27.31
CA HIS A 562 4.88 32.51 -26.64
C HIS A 562 3.95 31.40 -26.09
N GLN A 563 4.49 30.16 -26.09
CA GLN A 563 3.76 29.02 -25.53
C GLN A 563 3.49 29.23 -24.03
N ALA A 564 2.29 28.81 -23.56
CA ALA A 564 1.97 28.80 -22.15
C ALA A 564 2.91 27.87 -21.38
N ARG A 565 3.50 28.36 -20.29
CA ARG A 565 4.49 27.65 -19.48
C ARG A 565 3.91 27.17 -18.14
N THR A 566 2.63 26.84 -18.10
CA THR A 566 1.99 26.24 -16.94
C THR A 566 0.98 25.18 -17.39
N VAL A 567 0.76 24.15 -16.57
CA VAL A 567 -0.27 23.14 -16.81
C VAL A 567 -1.66 23.77 -16.83
N LEU A 568 -1.94 24.66 -15.89
CA LEU A 568 -3.22 25.39 -15.79
C LEU A 568 -3.60 26.22 -17.04
N ASP A 569 -2.63 26.58 -17.87
CA ASP A 569 -2.88 27.32 -19.11
C ASP A 569 -2.87 26.44 -20.35
N ARG A 570 -2.85 25.10 -20.19
CA ARG A 570 -2.88 24.16 -21.32
C ARG A 570 -4.00 23.13 -21.21
N VAL A 571 -4.30 22.60 -20.01
CA VAL A 571 -5.25 21.50 -19.83
C VAL A 571 -6.03 21.61 -18.52
N VAL A 572 -7.22 21.00 -18.47
CA VAL A 572 -7.96 20.71 -17.25
C VAL A 572 -7.44 19.38 -16.68
N SER A 573 -6.83 19.45 -15.51
CA SER A 573 -6.22 18.30 -14.84
C SER A 573 -7.21 17.52 -13.98
N SER A 574 -7.14 16.20 -14.06
CA SER A 574 -7.73 15.28 -13.10
C SER A 574 -6.68 14.26 -12.67
N TYR A 575 -6.90 13.59 -11.55
CA TYR A 575 -6.02 12.55 -11.02
C TYR A 575 -6.72 11.21 -10.99
N THR A 576 -5.94 10.16 -11.13
CA THR A 576 -6.39 8.78 -10.94
C THR A 576 -5.23 7.94 -10.41
N PRO A 577 -5.45 7.00 -9.50
CA PRO A 577 -4.41 6.08 -9.07
C PRO A 577 -3.89 5.20 -10.23
N THR A 578 -4.81 4.65 -11.03
CA THR A 578 -4.56 3.86 -12.24
C THR A 578 -5.67 4.09 -13.26
N ILE A 579 -5.48 3.64 -14.49
CA ILE A 579 -6.51 3.70 -15.54
C ILE A 579 -7.68 2.78 -15.18
N GLY A 580 -7.41 1.66 -14.51
CA GLY A 580 -8.44 0.77 -13.95
C GLY A 580 -9.35 1.47 -12.95
N ALA A 581 -8.79 2.32 -12.07
CA ALA A 581 -9.55 3.15 -11.14
C ALA A 581 -10.42 4.20 -11.85
N LEU A 582 -9.90 4.83 -12.91
CA LEU A 582 -10.67 5.74 -13.74
C LEU A 582 -11.84 5.04 -14.42
N ARG A 583 -11.61 3.84 -14.97
CA ARG A 583 -12.69 3.00 -15.55
C ARG A 583 -13.76 2.72 -14.51
N TYR A 584 -13.36 2.34 -13.29
CA TYR A 584 -14.30 2.08 -12.21
C TYR A 584 -15.14 3.32 -11.86
N ALA A 585 -14.52 4.49 -11.71
CA ALA A 585 -15.23 5.74 -11.43
C ALA A 585 -16.26 6.08 -12.51
N ARG A 586 -15.96 5.81 -13.79
CA ARG A 586 -16.84 6.07 -14.94
C ARG A 586 -17.98 5.06 -15.11
N GLN A 587 -17.92 3.91 -14.45
CA GLN A 587 -18.97 2.88 -14.51
C GLN A 587 -20.19 3.21 -13.64
N HIS A 588 -20.11 4.17 -12.71
CA HIS A 588 -21.20 4.58 -11.83
C HIS A 588 -22.18 5.50 -12.57
N THR A 589 -23.11 4.91 -13.32
CA THR A 589 -24.01 5.60 -14.26
C THR A 589 -25.47 5.66 -13.84
N ALA A 590 -25.86 5.11 -12.66
CA ALA A 590 -27.25 5.19 -12.21
C ALA A 590 -27.67 6.66 -12.11
N PRO A 591 -28.79 7.10 -12.72
CA PRO A 591 -29.23 8.48 -12.61
C PRO A 591 -29.53 8.81 -11.14
N PRO A 592 -29.03 9.95 -10.62
CA PRO A 592 -29.34 10.34 -9.25
C PRO A 592 -30.85 10.59 -9.08
N PRO A 593 -31.40 10.39 -7.86
CA PRO A 593 -32.77 10.77 -7.59
C PRO A 593 -32.97 12.27 -7.81
N ALA A 594 -34.10 12.67 -8.36
CA ALA A 594 -34.47 14.07 -8.55
C ALA A 594 -35.50 14.48 -7.49
N PRO A 595 -35.28 15.54 -6.72
CA PRO A 595 -34.09 16.41 -6.70
C PRO A 595 -32.89 15.78 -5.97
N ALA A 596 -31.69 16.17 -6.39
CA ALA A 596 -30.44 15.73 -5.74
C ALA A 596 -30.41 16.14 -4.26
N GLN A 597 -29.90 15.26 -3.40
CA GLN A 597 -29.70 15.56 -1.97
C GLN A 597 -28.21 15.86 -1.69
N THR A 598 -27.98 16.81 -0.80
CA THR A 598 -26.62 17.22 -0.40
C THR A 598 -26.41 17.01 1.09
N LEU A 599 -25.33 16.31 1.47
CA LEU A 599 -24.86 16.24 2.84
C LEU A 599 -23.75 17.29 3.05
N ILE A 600 -23.90 18.13 4.07
CA ILE A 600 -22.89 19.10 4.49
C ILE A 600 -22.48 18.72 5.92
N VAL A 601 -21.21 18.38 6.10
CA VAL A 601 -20.60 18.05 7.40
C VAL A 601 -19.69 19.22 7.76
N ALA A 602 -20.00 19.94 8.84
CA ALA A 602 -19.32 21.16 9.25
C ALA A 602 -18.77 21.03 10.69
N MET A 603 -17.45 21.09 10.82
CA MET A 603 -16.73 21.08 12.10
C MET A 603 -16.04 22.42 12.36
N PRO A 604 -16.76 23.46 12.82
CA PRO A 604 -16.13 24.76 13.11
C PRO A 604 -15.13 24.68 14.27
N TYR A 605 -15.16 23.61 15.04
CA TYR A 605 -14.16 23.17 15.99
C TYR A 605 -14.23 21.66 16.16
N THR A 606 -13.13 21.07 16.64
CA THR A 606 -13.02 19.60 16.81
C THR A 606 -12.67 19.28 18.27
N PRO A 607 -13.60 18.69 19.05
CA PRO A 607 -13.38 18.36 20.46
C PRO A 607 -12.13 17.48 20.65
N GLY A 608 -11.29 17.84 21.62
CA GLY A 608 -10.10 17.08 21.97
C GLY A 608 -8.81 17.48 21.25
N LEU A 609 -8.86 18.39 20.26
CA LEU A 609 -7.67 19.02 19.68
C LEU A 609 -7.20 20.24 20.50
N GLU A 610 -5.91 20.62 20.34
CA GLU A 610 -5.39 21.87 20.91
C GLU A 610 -6.22 23.06 20.42
N GLN A 611 -6.54 24.00 21.32
CA GLN A 611 -7.42 25.15 21.05
C GLN A 611 -8.77 24.75 20.40
N GLU A 612 -9.24 23.52 20.72
CA GLU A 612 -10.45 22.92 20.18
C GLU A 612 -10.45 22.77 18.64
N GLY A 613 -9.30 22.78 17.98
CA GLY A 613 -9.18 22.64 16.52
C GLY A 613 -10.09 23.63 15.76
N ARG A 614 -10.05 24.92 16.11
CA ARG A 614 -10.97 25.93 15.55
C ARG A 614 -10.74 26.18 14.07
N LEU A 615 -11.82 26.11 13.29
CA LEU A 615 -11.91 26.45 11.87
C LEU A 615 -13.01 27.52 11.68
N PRO A 616 -12.73 28.80 11.91
CA PRO A 616 -13.76 29.85 11.94
C PRO A 616 -14.47 30.08 10.60
N ALA A 617 -13.85 29.82 9.46
CA ALA A 617 -14.47 29.97 8.16
C ALA A 617 -15.49 28.86 7.82
N VAL A 618 -15.45 27.71 8.48
CA VAL A 618 -16.36 26.57 8.25
C VAL A 618 -17.83 26.95 8.46
N THR A 619 -18.14 27.80 9.45
CA THR A 619 -19.52 28.28 9.68
C THR A 619 -20.02 29.10 8.48
N ARG A 620 -19.17 29.96 7.90
CA ARG A 620 -19.47 30.74 6.69
C ARG A 620 -19.64 29.83 5.49
N GLU A 621 -18.73 28.85 5.33
CA GLU A 621 -18.75 27.87 4.26
C GLU A 621 -20.06 27.07 4.27
N ALA A 622 -20.45 26.52 5.42
CA ALA A 622 -21.69 25.77 5.58
C ALA A 622 -22.94 26.60 5.25
N ALA A 623 -22.98 27.86 5.69
CA ALA A 623 -24.11 28.76 5.40
C ALA A 623 -24.25 29.08 3.90
N LEU A 624 -23.13 29.30 3.20
CA LEU A 624 -23.10 29.50 1.75
C LEU A 624 -23.60 28.27 1.00
N LEU A 625 -23.15 27.07 1.40
CA LEU A 625 -23.56 25.82 0.79
C LEU A 625 -25.05 25.52 1.01
N GLN A 626 -25.56 25.73 2.22
CA GLN A 626 -27.00 25.56 2.49
C GLN A 626 -27.87 26.48 1.64
N ALA A 627 -27.43 27.72 1.38
CA ALA A 627 -28.16 28.65 0.55
C ALA A 627 -28.16 28.24 -0.94
N ARG A 628 -27.10 27.59 -1.41
CA ARG A 628 -26.83 27.29 -2.82
C ARG A 628 -27.26 25.91 -3.27
N LEU A 629 -26.93 24.88 -2.47
CA LEU A 629 -27.08 23.49 -2.89
C LEU A 629 -28.53 22.97 -2.73
N PRO A 630 -28.93 21.96 -3.51
CA PRO A 630 -30.26 21.37 -3.45
C PRO A 630 -30.42 20.49 -2.20
N GLN A 631 -31.58 20.58 -1.55
CA GLN A 631 -31.99 19.76 -0.40
C GLN A 631 -30.84 19.50 0.62
N PRO A 632 -30.22 20.53 1.21
CA PRO A 632 -29.08 20.37 2.08
C PRO A 632 -29.48 19.75 3.43
N ILE A 633 -28.76 18.71 3.81
CA ILE A 633 -28.75 18.10 5.15
C ILE A 633 -27.48 18.62 5.82
N LEU A 634 -27.62 19.39 6.91
CA LEU A 634 -26.48 19.91 7.66
C LEU A 634 -26.26 19.09 8.93
N LEU A 635 -25.08 18.50 9.05
CA LEU A 635 -24.51 18.00 10.30
C LEU A 635 -23.46 19.03 10.76
N THR A 636 -23.64 19.60 11.96
CA THR A 636 -22.70 20.60 12.48
C THR A 636 -22.39 20.36 13.94
N GLU A 637 -21.12 20.58 14.30
CA GLU A 637 -20.68 20.56 15.70
C GLU A 637 -21.39 21.67 16.47
N PRO A 638 -22.11 21.34 17.59
CA PRO A 638 -22.86 22.31 18.35
C PRO A 638 -21.94 23.23 19.14
N ASP A 639 -22.20 24.56 19.09
CA ASP A 639 -21.44 25.56 19.82
C ASP A 639 -21.61 25.35 21.34
N THR A 640 -20.49 25.24 22.05
CA THR A 640 -20.45 24.99 23.50
C THR A 640 -21.04 26.17 24.31
N ASP A 641 -21.07 27.39 23.77
CA ASP A 641 -21.52 28.61 24.41
C ASP A 641 -23.02 28.88 24.24
N THR A 642 -23.68 28.20 23.32
CA THR A 642 -25.13 28.35 23.08
C THR A 642 -25.85 27.12 23.61
N SER A 643 -26.77 27.31 24.61
CA SER A 643 -27.65 26.29 25.17
C SER A 643 -28.71 25.75 24.20
N THR A 644 -28.43 25.79 22.91
CA THR A 644 -29.27 25.19 21.85
C THR A 644 -29.03 23.68 21.89
N THR A 645 -29.99 22.93 22.38
CA THR A 645 -30.03 21.47 22.33
C THR A 645 -30.08 21.05 20.86
N ALA A 646 -28.88 20.84 20.25
CA ALA A 646 -28.79 20.15 18.95
C ALA A 646 -29.46 18.77 19.12
N ARG A 647 -30.30 18.39 18.16
CA ARG A 647 -30.83 17.01 18.15
C ARG A 647 -29.66 16.08 17.86
N GLY A 648 -29.59 14.95 18.55
CA GLY A 648 -28.49 14.01 18.43
C GLY A 648 -28.23 13.50 17.00
N ASP A 649 -29.24 13.58 16.13
CA ASP A 649 -29.18 13.23 14.70
C ASP A 649 -28.54 14.31 13.81
N GLN A 650 -28.23 15.49 14.35
CA GLN A 650 -27.58 16.60 13.64
C GLN A 650 -26.09 16.77 14.04
N ILE A 651 -25.61 15.99 15.00
CA ILE A 651 -24.20 16.00 15.41
C ILE A 651 -23.38 15.20 14.38
N PRO A 652 -22.24 15.69 13.88
CA PRO A 652 -21.44 15.05 12.86
C PRO A 652 -20.62 13.89 13.42
N THR A 653 -21.29 12.80 13.78
CA THR A 653 -20.67 11.51 14.13
C THR A 653 -20.53 10.66 12.89
N LYS A 654 -19.61 9.67 12.90
CA LYS A 654 -19.47 8.68 11.82
C LYS A 654 -20.81 7.97 11.53
N ALA A 655 -21.54 7.58 12.56
CA ALA A 655 -22.84 6.93 12.41
C ALA A 655 -23.87 7.84 11.70
N ALA A 656 -23.93 9.14 12.07
CA ALA A 656 -24.81 10.11 11.44
C ALA A 656 -24.43 10.34 9.96
N VAL A 657 -23.13 10.43 9.64
CA VAL A 657 -22.64 10.53 8.27
C VAL A 657 -23.08 9.31 7.46
N PHE A 658 -22.84 8.08 7.92
CA PHE A 658 -23.19 6.87 7.21
C PHE A 658 -24.70 6.69 7.02
N MET A 659 -25.50 7.16 7.98
CA MET A 659 -26.97 7.14 7.86
C MET A 659 -27.46 7.91 6.64
N HIS A 660 -26.79 9.01 6.30
CA HIS A 660 -27.19 9.87 5.17
C HIS A 660 -26.49 9.51 3.87
N LEU A 661 -25.27 8.94 3.90
CA LEU A 661 -24.49 8.68 2.70
C LEU A 661 -25.20 7.84 1.63
N ALA A 662 -26.07 6.92 2.02
CA ALA A 662 -26.75 6.00 1.08
C ALA A 662 -27.66 6.71 0.05
N ASP A 663 -28.25 7.86 0.44
CA ASP A 663 -29.28 8.54 -0.34
C ASP A 663 -28.80 9.86 -0.99
N ILE A 664 -27.55 10.27 -0.74
CA ILE A 664 -27.04 11.55 -1.21
C ILE A 664 -26.41 11.48 -2.60
N THR A 665 -26.44 12.63 -3.28
CA THR A 665 -25.72 12.86 -4.53
C THR A 665 -24.40 13.59 -4.32
N ILE A 666 -24.40 14.55 -3.39
CA ILE A 666 -23.24 15.40 -3.09
C ILE A 666 -22.92 15.29 -1.60
N ALA A 667 -21.65 15.07 -1.27
CA ALA A 667 -21.12 15.14 0.08
C ALA A 667 -20.07 16.24 0.17
N HIS A 668 -20.20 17.12 1.16
CA HIS A 668 -19.20 18.14 1.45
C HIS A 668 -18.75 18.02 2.91
N PHE A 669 -17.44 17.89 3.11
CA PHE A 669 -16.83 17.76 4.43
C PHE A 669 -15.93 18.96 4.69
N ALA A 670 -16.32 19.82 5.61
CA ALA A 670 -15.53 20.94 6.09
C ALA A 670 -15.07 20.65 7.53
N CYS A 671 -13.90 20.02 7.67
CA CYS A 671 -13.37 19.50 8.93
C CYS A 671 -11.85 19.35 8.87
N HIS A 672 -11.21 18.99 9.97
CA HIS A 672 -9.82 18.54 9.92
C HIS A 672 -9.69 17.17 9.25
N GLY A 673 -8.58 16.96 8.55
CA GLY A 673 -8.14 15.67 8.01
C GLY A 673 -6.78 15.29 8.58
N GLU A 674 -6.58 14.01 8.82
CA GLU A 674 -5.32 13.45 9.33
C GLU A 674 -4.87 12.29 8.46
N SER A 675 -3.63 12.35 7.97
CA SER A 675 -2.98 11.25 7.25
C SER A 675 -2.11 10.45 8.23
N HIS A 676 -2.40 9.15 8.38
CA HIS A 676 -1.68 8.30 9.34
C HIS A 676 -0.31 7.88 8.77
N PRO A 677 0.81 8.11 9.50
CA PRO A 677 2.15 8.00 8.94
C PRO A 677 2.59 6.57 8.62
N THR A 678 2.13 5.57 9.36
CA THR A 678 2.55 4.17 9.19
C THR A 678 1.46 3.27 8.61
N ASP A 679 0.19 3.53 8.93
CA ASP A 679 -0.96 2.78 8.43
C ASP A 679 -1.92 3.71 7.67
N PRO A 680 -1.75 3.91 6.36
CA PRO A 680 -2.61 4.81 5.58
C PRO A 680 -4.10 4.46 5.61
N SER A 681 -4.47 3.21 5.94
CA SER A 681 -5.88 2.80 6.08
C SER A 681 -6.58 3.46 7.28
N GLN A 682 -5.80 3.97 8.24
CA GLN A 682 -6.28 4.71 9.40
C GLN A 682 -6.34 6.23 9.18
N SER A 683 -5.91 6.73 8.01
CA SER A 683 -6.11 8.15 7.66
C SER A 683 -7.59 8.51 7.76
N GLN A 684 -7.92 9.65 8.37
CA GLN A 684 -9.28 9.93 8.84
C GLN A 684 -9.73 11.38 8.63
N LEU A 685 -11.06 11.57 8.61
CA LEU A 685 -11.69 12.88 8.82
C LEU A 685 -12.07 13.00 10.29
N LEU A 686 -11.70 14.11 10.93
CA LEU A 686 -11.91 14.33 12.36
C LEU A 686 -13.34 14.87 12.58
N LEU A 687 -14.23 13.97 12.95
CA LEU A 687 -15.63 14.25 13.29
C LEU A 687 -15.80 14.40 14.81
N HIS A 688 -17.03 14.56 15.30
CA HIS A 688 -17.35 14.68 16.72
C HIS A 688 -16.80 13.51 17.57
N ASP A 689 -16.91 12.30 17.06
CA ASP A 689 -16.57 11.03 17.73
C ASP A 689 -15.24 10.41 17.27
N TRP A 690 -14.36 11.20 16.65
CA TRP A 690 -13.12 10.73 16.00
C TRP A 690 -12.20 9.90 16.89
N GLN A 691 -12.18 10.15 18.22
CA GLN A 691 -11.36 9.37 19.16
C GLN A 691 -11.96 8.01 19.51
N GLN A 692 -13.28 7.85 19.40
CA GLN A 692 -14.03 6.65 19.79
C GLN A 692 -14.41 5.79 18.57
N ASP A 693 -14.88 6.41 17.52
CA ASP A 693 -15.32 5.75 16.28
C ASP A 693 -14.93 6.58 15.04
N PRO A 694 -13.64 6.56 14.62
CA PRO A 694 -13.12 7.42 13.56
C PRO A 694 -13.68 7.08 12.17
N LEU A 695 -13.89 8.10 11.34
CA LEU A 695 -14.22 7.93 9.92
C LEU A 695 -12.91 7.82 9.13
N THR A 696 -12.46 6.59 8.92
CA THR A 696 -11.18 6.25 8.30
C THR A 696 -11.33 5.75 6.86
N VAL A 697 -10.22 5.66 6.12
CA VAL A 697 -10.15 4.94 4.83
C VAL A 697 -10.70 3.53 4.96
N ALA A 698 -10.30 2.79 6.01
CA ALA A 698 -10.76 1.44 6.27
C ALA A 698 -12.29 1.37 6.48
N SER A 699 -12.88 2.35 7.17
CA SER A 699 -14.33 2.38 7.42
C SER A 699 -15.16 2.71 6.18
N LEU A 700 -14.56 3.37 5.17
CA LEU A 700 -15.19 3.65 3.89
C LEU A 700 -15.09 2.48 2.91
N THR A 701 -14.13 1.58 3.11
CA THR A 701 -13.91 0.44 2.21
C THR A 701 -15.16 -0.44 1.99
N PRO A 702 -16.00 -0.79 2.98
CA PRO A 702 -17.21 -1.58 2.76
C PRO A 702 -18.37 -0.79 2.13
N VAL A 703 -18.26 0.54 2.06
CA VAL A 703 -19.34 1.41 1.56
C VAL A 703 -19.46 1.30 0.03
N ASN A 704 -20.70 1.19 -0.48
CA ASN A 704 -21.00 1.15 -1.91
C ASN A 704 -22.26 1.98 -2.20
N LEU A 705 -22.08 3.14 -2.81
CA LEU A 705 -23.11 4.16 -3.01
C LEU A 705 -23.54 4.19 -4.48
N GLY A 706 -24.83 3.95 -4.74
CA GLY A 706 -25.35 3.94 -6.11
C GLY A 706 -25.64 5.33 -6.69
N TYR A 707 -25.95 6.32 -5.84
CA TYR A 707 -26.41 7.65 -6.26
C TYR A 707 -25.37 8.77 -6.10
N ALA A 708 -24.26 8.48 -5.44
CA ALA A 708 -23.17 9.42 -5.21
C ALA A 708 -22.58 9.95 -6.52
N ARG A 709 -22.23 11.26 -6.56
CA ARG A 709 -21.62 11.92 -7.72
C ARG A 709 -20.40 12.72 -7.36
N LEU A 710 -20.49 13.57 -6.34
CA LEU A 710 -19.43 14.48 -5.97
C LEU A 710 -19.16 14.42 -4.46
N ALA A 711 -17.92 14.10 -4.07
CA ALA A 711 -17.42 14.37 -2.73
C ALA A 711 -16.45 15.55 -2.76
N TYR A 712 -16.65 16.53 -1.89
CA TYR A 712 -15.72 17.65 -1.70
C TYR A 712 -15.13 17.56 -0.28
N LEU A 713 -13.84 17.31 -0.20
CA LEU A 713 -13.11 17.18 1.06
C LEU A 713 -12.36 18.48 1.35
N SER A 714 -13.06 19.45 1.97
CA SER A 714 -12.49 20.68 2.51
C SER A 714 -11.77 20.36 3.82
N ALA A 715 -10.70 19.56 3.72
CA ALA A 715 -9.95 19.01 4.84
C ALA A 715 -8.48 18.81 4.41
N CYS A 716 -7.55 18.87 5.38
CA CYS A 716 -6.12 18.80 5.11
C CYS A 716 -5.66 17.42 4.63
N SER A 717 -4.71 17.40 3.67
CA SER A 717 -3.96 16.20 3.26
C SER A 717 -4.81 14.97 2.87
N THR A 718 -5.99 15.18 2.31
CA THR A 718 -6.94 14.11 1.97
C THR A 718 -6.52 13.26 0.78
N ALA A 719 -5.56 13.73 -0.02
CA ALA A 719 -5.00 13.04 -1.17
C ALA A 719 -3.52 12.63 -0.96
N LEU A 720 -3.05 12.57 0.31
CA LEU A 720 -1.66 12.29 0.65
C LEU A 720 -1.52 10.92 1.32
N THR A 721 -0.51 10.14 0.89
CA THR A 721 -0.02 8.94 1.58
C THR A 721 1.37 9.24 2.13
N GLN A 722 1.53 9.24 3.46
CA GLN A 722 2.83 9.56 4.11
C GLN A 722 3.79 8.37 4.17
N ASN A 723 3.31 7.14 4.10
CA ASN A 723 4.15 5.95 4.15
C ASN A 723 4.88 5.74 2.81
N PRO A 724 6.23 5.89 2.74
CA PRO A 724 6.97 5.76 1.49
C PRO A 724 6.87 4.37 0.85
N GLN A 725 6.69 3.32 1.66
CA GLN A 725 6.58 1.94 1.19
C GLN A 725 5.22 1.63 0.55
N LEU A 726 4.20 2.45 0.78
CA LEU A 726 2.84 2.26 0.29
C LEU A 726 2.39 3.35 -0.71
N LEU A 727 3.32 4.16 -1.22
CA LEU A 727 3.00 5.19 -2.23
C LEU A 727 2.37 4.60 -3.50
N ASP A 728 2.81 3.41 -3.92
CA ASP A 728 2.24 2.69 -5.06
C ASP A 728 0.82 2.17 -4.81
N GLU A 729 0.37 2.07 -3.54
CA GLU A 729 -0.98 1.59 -3.20
C GLU A 729 -2.04 2.70 -3.16
N SER A 730 -1.64 3.98 -3.20
CA SER A 730 -2.53 5.16 -3.24
C SER A 730 -3.65 5.11 -2.20
N ILE A 731 -3.31 4.70 -0.97
CA ILE A 731 -4.26 4.56 0.13
C ILE A 731 -4.42 5.91 0.81
N HIS A 732 -5.47 6.63 0.48
CA HIS A 732 -5.83 7.94 1.07
C HIS A 732 -7.34 8.20 0.95
N LEU A 733 -7.84 9.20 1.67
CA LEU A 733 -9.27 9.50 1.74
C LEU A 733 -9.92 9.75 0.37
N THR A 734 -9.26 10.50 -0.51
CA THR A 734 -9.79 10.77 -1.87
C THR A 734 -10.08 9.48 -2.63
N THR A 735 -9.16 8.51 -2.60
CA THR A 735 -9.35 7.18 -3.20
C THR A 735 -10.43 6.38 -2.50
N ALA A 736 -10.54 6.47 -1.16
CA ALA A 736 -11.56 5.77 -0.39
C ALA A 736 -12.98 6.26 -0.77
N PHE A 737 -13.17 7.56 -0.97
CA PHE A 737 -14.44 8.12 -1.45
C PHE A 737 -14.75 7.70 -2.89
N GLN A 738 -13.75 7.60 -3.77
CA GLN A 738 -13.94 7.03 -5.11
C GLN A 738 -14.41 5.57 -5.05
N LEU A 739 -13.77 4.75 -4.21
CA LEU A 739 -14.20 3.36 -3.98
C LEU A 739 -15.61 3.26 -3.42
N ALA A 740 -15.98 4.17 -2.53
CA ALA A 740 -17.32 4.21 -1.97
C ALA A 740 -18.40 4.56 -3.01
N GLY A 741 -18.01 5.05 -4.19
CA GLY A 741 -18.94 5.28 -5.31
C GLY A 741 -19.06 6.73 -5.78
N PHE A 742 -18.19 7.65 -5.33
CA PHE A 742 -18.13 9.02 -5.85
C PHE A 742 -17.26 9.08 -7.10
N PRO A 743 -17.81 9.27 -8.32
CA PRO A 743 -17.04 9.41 -9.54
C PRO A 743 -16.16 10.67 -9.57
N HIS A 744 -16.54 11.72 -8.83
CA HIS A 744 -15.78 12.95 -8.70
C HIS A 744 -15.46 13.22 -7.25
N VAL A 745 -14.17 13.41 -6.93
CA VAL A 745 -13.72 13.77 -5.59
C VAL A 745 -12.78 14.98 -5.68
N ILE A 746 -13.08 16.03 -4.91
CA ILE A 746 -12.15 17.14 -4.68
C ILE A 746 -11.40 16.85 -3.37
N GLY A 747 -10.10 16.86 -3.41
CA GLY A 747 -9.24 16.64 -2.24
C GLY A 747 -8.07 17.61 -2.20
N THR A 748 -7.23 17.49 -1.18
CA THR A 748 -6.08 18.38 -0.97
C THR A 748 -4.79 17.58 -0.74
N LEU A 749 -3.67 18.12 -1.24
CA LEU A 749 -2.33 17.52 -1.09
C LEU A 749 -1.62 17.94 0.20
N TRP A 750 -1.97 19.08 0.77
CA TRP A 750 -1.39 19.59 2.02
C TRP A 750 -2.40 20.36 2.84
N GLU A 751 -1.98 20.85 3.99
CA GLU A 751 -2.79 21.66 4.89
C GLU A 751 -3.20 22.99 4.21
N ILE A 752 -4.50 23.29 4.23
CA ILE A 752 -5.09 24.45 3.56
C ILE A 752 -5.41 25.55 4.56
N ASN A 753 -5.30 26.80 4.10
CA ASN A 753 -5.74 27.94 4.88
C ASN A 753 -7.27 28.03 4.89
N ASP A 754 -7.88 28.08 6.08
CA ASP A 754 -9.32 28.01 6.30
C ASP A 754 -10.11 29.10 5.53
N GLU A 755 -9.63 30.37 5.52
CA GLU A 755 -10.31 31.45 4.81
C GLU A 755 -10.30 31.28 3.29
N TYR A 756 -9.13 30.91 2.71
CA TYR A 756 -9.01 30.68 1.28
C TYR A 756 -9.75 29.41 0.84
N SER A 757 -9.83 28.39 1.70
CA SER A 757 -10.60 27.18 1.43
C SER A 757 -12.09 27.49 1.25
N ALA A 758 -12.68 28.29 2.14
CA ALA A 758 -14.07 28.71 2.02
C ALA A 758 -14.33 29.56 0.75
N ASP A 759 -13.38 30.41 0.34
CA ASP A 759 -13.48 31.21 -0.90
C ASP A 759 -13.38 30.32 -2.15
N ILE A 760 -12.49 29.32 -2.16
CA ILE A 760 -12.36 28.32 -3.23
C ILE A 760 -13.65 27.51 -3.34
N THR A 761 -14.19 27.05 -2.21
CA THR A 761 -15.45 26.31 -2.13
C THR A 761 -16.62 27.13 -2.73
N ASP A 762 -16.77 28.40 -2.33
CA ASP A 762 -17.83 29.26 -2.86
C ASP A 762 -17.69 29.50 -4.37
N ALA A 763 -16.47 29.78 -4.83
CA ALA A 763 -16.18 29.99 -6.24
C ALA A 763 -16.40 28.72 -7.08
N PHE A 764 -16.04 27.52 -6.54
CA PHE A 764 -16.25 26.21 -7.17
C PHE A 764 -17.73 25.90 -7.34
N TYR A 765 -18.52 25.95 -6.26
CA TYR A 765 -19.95 25.67 -6.35
C TYR A 765 -20.73 26.74 -7.11
N THR A 766 -20.25 27.99 -7.16
CA THR A 766 -20.84 29.04 -8.03
C THR A 766 -20.77 28.66 -9.50
N ARG A 767 -19.68 27.97 -9.92
CA ARG A 767 -19.48 27.51 -11.31
C ARG A 767 -20.24 26.23 -11.64
N LEU A 768 -20.57 25.45 -10.62
CA LEU A 768 -21.26 24.18 -10.76
C LEU A 768 -22.78 24.28 -10.72
N THR A 769 -23.31 25.37 -10.09
CA THR A 769 -24.74 25.48 -9.80
C THR A 769 -25.36 26.53 -10.70
N ASP A 770 -26.49 26.18 -11.35
CA ASP A 770 -27.28 27.14 -12.13
C ASP A 770 -28.25 27.97 -11.26
N SER A 771 -29.00 28.86 -11.90
CA SER A 771 -29.97 29.77 -11.22
C SER A 771 -31.14 29.00 -10.57
N GLU A 772 -31.39 27.76 -10.97
CA GLU A 772 -32.45 26.89 -10.44
C GLU A 772 -31.93 25.93 -9.36
N LYS A 773 -30.65 26.06 -8.94
CA LYS A 773 -29.93 25.20 -8.00
C LYS A 773 -29.70 23.77 -8.51
N ASN A 774 -29.73 23.56 -9.84
CA ASN A 774 -29.25 22.29 -10.38
C ASN A 774 -27.72 22.29 -10.38
N VAL A 775 -27.12 21.19 -9.96
CA VAL A 775 -25.67 21.02 -9.88
C VAL A 775 -25.22 20.06 -10.97
N ASP A 776 -24.36 20.55 -11.89
CA ASP A 776 -23.74 19.74 -12.94
C ASP A 776 -22.42 19.17 -12.42
N THR A 777 -22.47 18.00 -11.79
CA THR A 777 -21.28 17.35 -11.18
C THR A 777 -20.26 16.88 -12.20
N ASP A 778 -20.65 16.63 -13.45
CA ASP A 778 -19.74 16.19 -14.52
C ASP A 778 -18.76 17.32 -14.93
N ARG A 779 -19.09 18.57 -14.57
CA ARG A 779 -18.22 19.72 -14.74
C ARG A 779 -17.30 20.00 -13.54
N ALA A 780 -17.22 19.11 -12.55
CA ALA A 780 -16.41 19.33 -11.34
C ALA A 780 -14.94 19.68 -11.64
N ALA A 781 -14.29 18.95 -12.55
CA ALA A 781 -12.92 19.22 -12.94
C ALA A 781 -12.75 20.62 -13.58
N HIS A 782 -13.67 21.04 -14.46
CA HIS A 782 -13.63 22.34 -15.10
C HIS A 782 -13.87 23.47 -14.10
N ALA A 783 -14.86 23.29 -13.20
CA ALA A 783 -15.18 24.26 -12.17
C ALA A 783 -13.99 24.49 -11.21
N LEU A 784 -13.29 23.42 -10.83
CA LEU A 784 -12.08 23.53 -10.02
C LEU A 784 -10.96 24.23 -10.81
N HIS A 785 -10.71 23.82 -12.04
CA HIS A 785 -9.70 24.43 -12.92
C HIS A 785 -9.89 25.93 -13.05
N ASP A 786 -11.10 26.39 -13.39
CA ASP A 786 -11.41 27.80 -13.54
C ASP A 786 -11.30 28.58 -12.22
N THR A 787 -11.64 27.94 -11.09
CA THR A 787 -11.51 28.51 -9.75
C THR A 787 -10.04 28.71 -9.39
N ILE A 788 -9.23 27.66 -9.50
CA ILE A 788 -7.80 27.69 -9.16
C ILE A 788 -7.05 28.62 -10.10
N ARG A 789 -7.36 28.63 -11.40
CA ARG A 789 -6.75 29.53 -12.37
C ARG A 789 -7.06 31.00 -12.06
N SER A 790 -8.32 31.29 -11.70
CA SER A 790 -8.72 32.65 -11.29
C SER A 790 -7.98 33.10 -10.02
N LEU A 791 -7.80 32.23 -9.04
CA LEU A 791 -7.10 32.53 -7.80
C LEU A 791 -5.59 32.64 -8.02
N ARG A 792 -4.98 31.79 -8.84
CA ARG A 792 -3.58 31.89 -9.27
C ARG A 792 -3.30 33.24 -9.91
N ASP A 793 -4.19 33.74 -10.79
CA ASP A 793 -4.03 35.00 -11.49
C ASP A 793 -4.06 36.20 -10.52
N GLN A 794 -4.79 36.10 -9.41
CA GLN A 794 -4.82 37.09 -8.34
C GLN A 794 -3.61 36.97 -7.40
N LEU A 795 -3.15 35.73 -7.13
CA LEU A 795 -2.13 35.40 -6.13
C LEU A 795 -0.96 34.61 -6.75
N PRO A 796 -0.32 35.05 -7.83
CA PRO A 796 0.70 34.25 -8.53
C PRO A 796 1.97 33.98 -7.70
N LEU A 797 2.20 34.79 -6.64
CA LEU A 797 3.39 34.70 -5.80
C LEU A 797 3.23 33.73 -4.61
N THR A 798 2.01 33.24 -4.32
CA THR A 798 1.68 32.43 -3.14
C THR A 798 1.00 31.11 -3.51
N PRO A 799 1.72 30.19 -4.21
CA PRO A 799 1.12 28.94 -4.69
C PRO A 799 0.64 28.01 -3.57
N SER A 800 1.15 28.12 -2.35
CA SER A 800 0.66 27.32 -1.22
C SER A 800 -0.84 27.52 -0.93
N LEU A 801 -1.41 28.68 -1.31
CA LEU A 801 -2.80 29.04 -1.05
C LEU A 801 -3.79 28.49 -2.10
N TRP A 802 -3.35 28.21 -3.33
CA TRP A 802 -4.24 27.82 -4.43
C TRP A 802 -3.91 26.46 -5.06
N ALA A 803 -2.69 25.96 -4.89
CA ALA A 803 -2.24 24.76 -5.59
C ALA A 803 -2.50 23.45 -4.82
N ALA A 804 -3.15 23.49 -3.65
CA ALA A 804 -3.41 22.30 -2.84
C ALA A 804 -4.53 21.42 -3.40
N HIS A 805 -5.57 22.05 -3.97
CA HIS A 805 -6.79 21.36 -4.38
C HIS A 805 -6.60 20.61 -5.70
N LEU A 806 -7.06 19.39 -5.74
CA LEU A 806 -7.08 18.56 -6.94
C LEU A 806 -8.44 17.91 -7.14
N HIS A 807 -8.76 17.61 -8.41
CA HIS A 807 -9.89 16.78 -8.81
C HIS A 807 -9.38 15.36 -9.07
N ALA A 808 -10.02 14.35 -8.49
CA ALA A 808 -9.76 12.93 -8.76
C ALA A 808 -11.01 12.24 -9.32
N GLY A 809 -10.82 11.37 -10.31
CA GLY A 809 -11.89 10.54 -10.89
C GLY A 809 -12.28 10.90 -12.32
N ALA A 810 -13.58 10.75 -12.65
CA ALA A 810 -14.15 10.78 -14.00
C ALA A 810 -14.01 12.12 -14.73
#